data_9f8bc681dc111fee66f68da881700db4
#
_entry.id   9f8bc681dc111fee66f68da881700db4
#
_cell.length_a   1.000
_cell.length_b   1.000
_cell.length_c   1.000
_cell.angle_alpha   90.00
_cell.angle_beta   90.00
_cell.angle_gamma   90.00
#
_symmetry.space_group_name_H-M   'P 1'
#
loop_
_entity.id
_entity.type
_entity.pdbx_description
1 polymer ?
#
loop_
_entity_poly.entity_id
_entity_poly.type
_entity_poly.pdbx_seq_one_letter_code
_entity_poly.pdbx_strand_id
1 'polypeptide(L)'
;MSEDLVQQQGTPLGRYEYLRLGATTLSQLARASIIKGGLDDADRQRKPDGLILLPKGGVKAVIEIKQPQELTAAKIPSVIKVYCPIARAISGCNVIIFTDGQKSLWVNPHTENIIQYNGKSVTTVFDPKAVVAQALSPEEIRELNDLVEMADQTISATNDALHSAPILDPTPLAERVWQKIWVTTGKEPEKCLYNVVEIFVFKFLSDIGVLTGTYSFGQIVRQTKHGNDIALDHYASIVRPQIRKLFPKGPDGTTIINGTIFVNEKGEANHSQSSLFTQVLQDFQDFDDENGSMKNIDRQFKTRLFESFLRQSAGIKSLGQYFTPRNVVQTMVRMSGAEKLPKGARIADPFCGVGGFVLETIAEFPSIQNQFVPKNKRIKPDYHFRGYDKGSDEKDDERTIILAKANMLIYLSELLSRYNDADYLKEFADSVFNETFHLLRSNLGTFGLVDEEPFDLILTNPPYVTSGSAALRQSIRDNALDDYYANAGRGTEALAMEWIISNLKPGGRALVVVPDGLMNQRKVIEQIKERCIVDSISALPSRTFFSTPKKTYILEVTKKTDEFEKQTTPVLAYVITEIGESRDARRIPIQQNDLLDLERAHRYFMVDKDGYVPSDPRARVISWDDFDGLTQWLIERQWSVEDRKTLNLLEERSEVDEEGFLQMVSSTLEDLQEYISEVRNEQA
;
A
#
# COMPACT_ATOMS: atom_id res chain seq x y z
N MET A 1 -37.01 6.32 -27.33
CA MET A 1 -36.99 6.69 -25.88
C MET A 1 -36.21 5.71 -25.00
N SER A 2 -35.64 4.62 -25.52
CA SER A 2 -34.72 3.71 -24.80
C SER A 2 -33.24 4.02 -25.02
N GLU A 3 -32.90 4.81 -26.04
CA GLU A 3 -31.50 5.16 -26.38
C GLU A 3 -30.97 6.34 -25.60
N ASP A 4 -31.82 7.28 -25.16
CA ASP A 4 -31.38 8.48 -24.44
C ASP A 4 -30.89 8.20 -22.99
N LEU A 5 -31.32 7.10 -22.36
CA LEU A 5 -30.90 6.72 -21.00
C LEU A 5 -29.54 6.02 -20.97
N VAL A 6 -29.15 5.38 -22.06
CA VAL A 6 -27.86 4.67 -22.19
C VAL A 6 -26.71 5.67 -22.43
N GLN A 7 -27.02 6.89 -22.86
CA GLN A 7 -26.04 7.94 -23.17
C GLN A 7 -25.80 8.95 -22.01
N GLN A 8 -26.59 8.92 -20.93
CA GLN A 8 -26.30 9.76 -19.76
C GLN A 8 -25.12 9.16 -18.97
N GLN A 9 -23.93 9.65 -19.26
CA GLN A 9 -22.77 9.42 -18.38
C GLN A 9 -23.05 10.07 -17.02
N GLY A 10 -22.88 9.31 -15.94
CA GLY A 10 -22.94 9.86 -14.60
C GLY A 10 -21.86 10.93 -14.39
N THR A 11 -22.12 11.93 -13.59
CA THR A 11 -21.12 12.91 -13.18
C THR A 11 -20.16 12.27 -12.20
N PRO A 12 -18.82 12.31 -12.43
CA PRO A 12 -17.86 11.74 -11.50
C PRO A 12 -17.97 12.35 -10.10
N LEU A 13 -17.98 11.52 -9.07
CA LEU A 13 -18.02 11.89 -7.66
C LEU A 13 -17.02 11.00 -6.89
N GLY A 14 -15.72 11.21 -7.14
CA GLY A 14 -14.67 10.39 -6.57
C GLY A 14 -14.74 8.93 -7.04
N ARG A 15 -14.95 7.98 -6.10
CA ARG A 15 -15.14 6.54 -6.40
C ARG A 15 -16.52 6.19 -6.92
N TYR A 16 -17.48 7.12 -6.84
CA TYR A 16 -18.85 6.97 -7.29
C TYR A 16 -19.15 7.85 -8.50
N GLU A 17 -20.33 7.66 -9.05
CA GLU A 17 -20.93 8.55 -10.04
C GLU A 17 -22.29 9.02 -9.54
N TYR A 18 -22.60 10.28 -9.78
CA TYR A 18 -23.93 10.83 -9.57
C TYR A 18 -24.70 10.85 -10.90
N LEU A 19 -25.76 10.07 -10.96
CA LEU A 19 -26.70 10.07 -12.09
C LEU A 19 -27.89 10.95 -11.76
N ARG A 20 -27.98 12.11 -12.38
CA ARG A 20 -29.16 12.98 -12.26
C ARG A 20 -30.27 12.43 -13.13
N LEU A 21 -31.43 12.23 -12.54
CA LEU A 21 -32.60 11.69 -13.19
C LEU A 21 -33.68 12.79 -13.31
N GLY A 22 -34.45 12.75 -14.37
CA GLY A 22 -35.64 13.60 -14.53
C GLY A 22 -36.90 12.79 -14.20
N ALA A 23 -37.80 12.66 -15.18
CA ALA A 23 -39.03 11.90 -15.04
C ALA A 23 -38.86 10.37 -15.19
N THR A 24 -37.64 9.83 -14.96
CA THR A 24 -37.33 8.42 -15.18
C THR A 24 -37.88 7.52 -14.06
N THR A 25 -38.63 6.48 -14.42
CA THR A 25 -39.21 5.54 -13.47
C THR A 25 -38.22 4.41 -13.12
N LEU A 26 -38.45 3.75 -11.95
CA LEU A 26 -37.68 2.56 -11.57
C LEU A 26 -37.81 1.45 -12.64
N SER A 27 -38.96 1.30 -13.30
CA SER A 27 -39.15 0.35 -14.39
C SER A 27 -38.23 0.65 -15.58
N GLN A 28 -38.01 1.93 -15.91
CA GLN A 28 -37.11 2.34 -16.98
C GLN A 28 -35.62 2.12 -16.58
N LEU A 29 -35.26 2.40 -15.32
CA LEU A 29 -33.93 2.12 -14.79
C LEU A 29 -33.60 0.61 -14.80
N ALA A 30 -34.58 -0.24 -14.47
CA ALA A 30 -34.42 -1.69 -14.54
C ALA A 30 -34.24 -2.20 -15.98
N ARG A 31 -35.00 -1.65 -16.95
CA ARG A 31 -34.82 -1.97 -18.38
C ARG A 31 -33.46 -1.54 -18.91
N ALA A 32 -32.92 -0.42 -18.42
CA ALA A 32 -31.58 0.06 -18.73
C ALA A 32 -30.47 -0.68 -17.96
N SER A 33 -30.79 -1.68 -17.14
CA SER A 33 -29.84 -2.44 -16.31
C SER A 33 -29.05 -1.57 -15.30
N ILE A 34 -29.56 -0.38 -14.94
CA ILE A 34 -28.99 0.51 -13.92
C ILE A 34 -29.32 -0.02 -12.53
N ILE A 35 -30.51 -0.59 -12.36
CA ILE A 35 -30.93 -1.30 -11.16
C ILE A 35 -31.34 -2.73 -11.50
N LYS A 36 -31.30 -3.62 -10.50
CA LYS A 36 -31.78 -5.01 -10.70
C LYS A 36 -33.27 -5.04 -10.96
N GLY A 37 -33.73 -5.97 -11.80
CA GLY A 37 -35.15 -6.25 -12.03
C GLY A 37 -35.82 -6.90 -10.81
N GLY A 38 -37.14 -7.16 -10.91
CA GLY A 38 -37.92 -7.78 -9.84
C GLY A 38 -38.69 -6.76 -8.98
N LEU A 39 -38.99 -5.60 -9.56
CA LEU A 39 -39.79 -4.56 -8.91
C LEU A 39 -41.27 -4.99 -8.77
N ASP A 40 -41.83 -4.70 -7.61
CA ASP A 40 -43.29 -4.82 -7.38
C ASP A 40 -44.04 -3.80 -8.23
N ASP A 41 -45.31 -4.13 -8.57
CA ASP A 41 -46.13 -3.26 -9.42
C ASP A 41 -46.33 -1.84 -8.84
N ALA A 42 -46.42 -1.73 -7.52
CA ALA A 42 -46.54 -0.45 -6.81
C ALA A 42 -45.30 0.45 -6.95
N ASP A 43 -44.13 -0.14 -7.16
CA ASP A 43 -42.86 0.60 -7.19
C ASP A 43 -42.40 0.95 -8.60
N ARG A 44 -42.91 0.28 -9.62
CA ARG A 44 -42.50 0.47 -11.04
C ARG A 44 -42.61 1.90 -11.54
N GLN A 45 -43.56 2.67 -11.06
CA GLN A 45 -43.84 4.05 -11.50
C GLN A 45 -43.14 5.11 -10.62
N ARG A 46 -42.44 4.71 -9.55
CA ARG A 46 -41.70 5.63 -8.70
C ARG A 46 -40.52 6.24 -9.45
N LYS A 47 -40.18 7.51 -9.16
CA LYS A 47 -39.19 8.30 -9.88
C LYS A 47 -38.26 8.93 -8.86
N PRO A 48 -37.00 8.47 -8.74
CA PRO A 48 -35.97 9.18 -7.98
C PRO A 48 -35.46 10.39 -8.75
N ASP A 49 -35.07 11.45 -8.04
CA ASP A 49 -34.43 12.63 -8.66
C ASP A 49 -32.98 12.38 -9.06
N GLY A 50 -32.31 11.47 -8.36
CA GLY A 50 -30.94 11.05 -8.67
C GLY A 50 -30.49 9.81 -7.94
N LEU A 51 -29.36 9.27 -8.39
CA LEU A 51 -28.71 8.09 -7.80
C LEU A 51 -27.22 8.32 -7.62
N ILE A 52 -26.68 7.87 -6.50
CA ILE A 52 -25.24 7.65 -6.34
C ILE A 52 -24.98 6.16 -6.58
N LEU A 53 -24.10 5.85 -7.51
CA LEU A 53 -23.83 4.48 -7.93
C LEU A 53 -22.34 4.26 -8.19
N LEU A 54 -21.93 3.01 -8.18
CA LEU A 54 -20.61 2.64 -8.67
C LEU A 54 -20.58 2.74 -10.21
N PRO A 55 -19.44 3.08 -10.83
CA PRO A 55 -19.30 3.29 -12.29
C PRO A 55 -19.76 2.12 -13.18
N LYS A 56 -19.88 0.91 -12.64
CA LYS A 56 -20.38 -0.30 -13.33
C LYS A 56 -21.68 -0.85 -12.77
N GLY A 57 -22.47 -0.01 -12.08
CA GLY A 57 -23.74 -0.40 -11.50
C GLY A 57 -23.64 -0.71 -10.00
N GLY A 58 -24.80 -0.84 -9.35
CA GLY A 58 -24.92 -0.94 -7.91
C GLY A 58 -25.19 0.42 -7.29
N VAL A 59 -26.47 0.70 -7.05
CA VAL A 59 -26.92 1.95 -6.41
C VAL A 59 -26.58 1.91 -4.93
N LYS A 60 -25.97 2.98 -4.44
CA LYS A 60 -25.55 3.16 -3.05
C LYS A 60 -26.43 4.13 -2.29
N ALA A 61 -26.93 5.17 -2.95
CA ALA A 61 -27.88 6.10 -2.37
C ALA A 61 -28.90 6.61 -3.40
N VAL A 62 -30.09 6.90 -2.96
CA VAL A 62 -31.11 7.64 -3.69
C VAL A 62 -31.05 9.10 -3.27
N ILE A 63 -31.15 10.01 -4.23
CA ILE A 63 -31.21 11.46 -4.00
C ILE A 63 -32.62 11.95 -4.33
N GLU A 64 -33.20 12.70 -3.41
CA GLU A 64 -34.47 13.39 -3.55
C GLU A 64 -34.28 14.89 -3.32
N ILE A 65 -34.53 15.68 -4.35
CA ILE A 65 -34.41 17.14 -4.30
C ILE A 65 -35.73 17.73 -3.83
N LYS A 66 -35.69 18.52 -2.76
CA LYS A 66 -36.82 19.10 -2.12
C LYS A 66 -36.75 20.62 -2.05
N GLN A 67 -37.91 21.28 -1.97
CA GLN A 67 -37.92 22.72 -1.68
C GLN A 67 -37.61 22.93 -0.17
N PRO A 68 -36.96 24.06 0.21
CA PRO A 68 -36.62 24.33 1.62
C PRO A 68 -37.83 24.22 2.58
N GLN A 69 -39.04 24.56 2.10
CA GLN A 69 -40.27 24.48 2.88
C GLN A 69 -40.71 23.03 3.16
N GLU A 70 -40.21 22.06 2.43
CA GLU A 70 -40.51 20.62 2.61
C GLU A 70 -39.54 19.99 3.63
N LEU A 71 -38.36 20.55 3.86
CA LEU A 71 -37.36 20.09 4.82
C LEU A 71 -37.48 20.80 6.18
N THR A 72 -38.68 21.23 6.56
CA THR A 72 -38.98 21.74 7.90
C THR A 72 -39.30 20.61 8.87
N ALA A 73 -39.01 20.79 10.17
CA ALA A 73 -39.23 19.78 11.20
C ALA A 73 -40.66 19.19 11.18
N ALA A 74 -41.69 20.00 10.85
CA ALA A 74 -43.06 19.55 10.77
C ALA A 74 -43.36 18.67 9.55
N LYS A 75 -42.65 18.83 8.45
CA LYS A 75 -42.89 18.11 7.18
C LYS A 75 -41.98 16.91 6.95
N ILE A 76 -40.82 16.88 7.56
CA ILE A 76 -39.82 15.81 7.42
C ILE A 76 -40.47 14.41 7.59
N PRO A 77 -41.27 14.11 8.62
CA PRO A 77 -41.83 12.78 8.77
C PRO A 77 -42.70 12.33 7.59
N SER A 78 -43.47 13.27 7.00
CA SER A 78 -44.32 12.97 5.85
C SER A 78 -43.49 12.76 4.56
N VAL A 79 -42.41 13.55 4.36
CA VAL A 79 -41.46 13.39 3.24
C VAL A 79 -40.79 12.02 3.32
N ILE A 80 -40.25 11.66 4.47
CA ILE A 80 -39.60 10.36 4.70
C ILE A 80 -40.54 9.22 4.34
N LYS A 81 -41.75 9.22 4.89
CA LYS A 81 -42.73 8.17 4.65
C LYS A 81 -43.11 8.00 3.18
N VAL A 82 -43.21 9.08 2.43
CA VAL A 82 -43.57 9.06 1.00
C VAL A 82 -42.44 8.54 0.11
N TYR A 83 -41.19 8.89 0.40
CA TYR A 83 -40.08 8.68 -0.53
C TYR A 83 -39.16 7.50 -0.15
N CYS A 84 -39.05 7.08 1.12
CA CYS A 84 -38.25 5.91 1.51
C CYS A 84 -38.60 4.63 0.73
N PRO A 85 -39.85 4.36 0.35
CA PRO A 85 -40.15 3.21 -0.52
C PRO A 85 -39.39 3.18 -1.85
N ILE A 86 -38.95 4.33 -2.39
CA ILE A 86 -38.12 4.37 -3.61
C ILE A 86 -36.78 3.67 -3.39
N ALA A 87 -36.08 4.01 -2.30
CA ALA A 87 -34.79 3.41 -1.98
C ALA A 87 -34.96 1.92 -1.57
N ARG A 88 -36.01 1.56 -0.84
CA ARG A 88 -36.30 0.17 -0.49
C ARG A 88 -36.53 -0.74 -1.69
N ALA A 89 -37.09 -0.20 -2.77
CA ALA A 89 -37.34 -0.94 -3.99
C ALA A 89 -36.02 -1.22 -4.79
N ILE A 90 -34.90 -0.56 -4.45
CA ILE A 90 -33.63 -0.71 -5.12
C ILE A 90 -32.72 -1.63 -4.28
N SER A 91 -32.43 -2.80 -4.81
CA SER A 91 -31.58 -3.80 -4.12
C SER A 91 -30.20 -3.23 -3.78
N GLY A 92 -29.81 -3.32 -2.52
CA GLY A 92 -28.51 -2.86 -2.01
C GLY A 92 -28.43 -1.36 -1.75
N CYS A 93 -29.54 -0.62 -1.79
CA CYS A 93 -29.60 0.79 -1.43
C CYS A 93 -30.04 0.96 0.01
N ASN A 94 -29.11 1.38 0.87
CA ASN A 94 -29.31 1.55 2.31
C ASN A 94 -29.46 3.01 2.74
N VAL A 95 -29.47 3.96 1.81
CA VAL A 95 -29.53 5.40 2.10
C VAL A 95 -30.43 6.13 1.12
N ILE A 96 -31.22 7.06 1.64
CA ILE A 96 -31.88 8.09 0.86
C ILE A 96 -31.47 9.46 1.42
N ILE A 97 -31.07 10.38 0.53
CA ILE A 97 -30.65 11.73 0.89
C ILE A 97 -31.68 12.72 0.36
N PHE A 98 -32.35 13.42 1.26
CA PHE A 98 -33.20 14.55 0.93
C PHE A 98 -32.39 15.83 0.99
N THR A 99 -32.40 16.62 -0.07
CA THR A 99 -31.57 17.83 -0.13
C THR A 99 -32.26 18.99 -0.84
N ASP A 100 -32.00 20.22 -0.38
CA ASP A 100 -32.34 21.46 -1.08
C ASP A 100 -31.09 22.15 -1.68
N GLY A 101 -29.94 21.48 -1.57
CA GLY A 101 -28.64 22.01 -2.01
C GLY A 101 -27.91 22.84 -0.96
N GLN A 102 -28.55 23.23 0.15
CA GLN A 102 -27.96 23.94 1.29
C GLN A 102 -28.04 23.13 2.57
N LYS A 103 -29.01 22.25 2.66
CA LYS A 103 -29.23 21.33 3.78
C LYS A 103 -29.53 19.95 3.22
N SER A 104 -28.97 18.93 3.86
CA SER A 104 -29.28 17.53 3.54
C SER A 104 -29.71 16.76 4.78
N LEU A 105 -30.59 15.79 4.55
CA LEU A 105 -31.07 14.86 5.54
C LEU A 105 -30.79 13.43 5.05
N TRP A 106 -29.93 12.74 5.75
CA TRP A 106 -29.55 11.36 5.46
C TRP A 106 -30.47 10.42 6.24
N VAL A 107 -31.18 9.56 5.56
CA VAL A 107 -32.18 8.71 6.15
C VAL A 107 -31.99 7.25 5.78
N ASN A 108 -32.14 6.37 6.77
CA ASN A 108 -32.23 4.93 6.55
C ASN A 108 -33.64 4.61 5.98
N PRO A 109 -33.74 4.13 4.73
CA PRO A 109 -35.03 3.87 4.12
C PRO A 109 -35.81 2.71 4.76
N HIS A 110 -35.14 1.81 5.51
CA HIS A 110 -35.77 0.64 6.13
C HIS A 110 -36.45 0.98 7.45
N THR A 111 -35.82 1.80 8.29
CA THR A 111 -36.32 2.22 9.60
C THR A 111 -37.07 3.56 9.56
N GLU A 112 -36.88 4.32 8.47
CA GLU A 112 -37.38 5.69 8.30
C GLU A 112 -36.76 6.70 9.29
N ASN A 113 -35.64 6.34 9.93
CA ASN A 113 -34.95 7.18 10.88
C ASN A 113 -33.81 7.98 10.20
N ILE A 114 -33.47 9.13 10.81
CA ILE A 114 -32.32 9.92 10.41
C ILE A 114 -31.04 9.17 10.81
N ILE A 115 -30.14 9.04 9.86
CA ILE A 115 -28.84 8.40 10.07
C ILE A 115 -28.01 9.25 11.03
N GLN A 116 -27.37 8.59 12.00
CA GLN A 116 -26.53 9.21 13.01
C GLN A 116 -25.06 8.83 12.82
N TYR A 117 -24.17 9.75 13.13
CA TYR A 117 -22.74 9.51 13.23
C TYR A 117 -22.21 10.09 14.55
N ASN A 118 -21.55 9.28 15.36
CA ASN A 118 -21.10 9.66 16.71
C ASN A 118 -22.23 10.27 17.59
N GLY A 119 -23.43 9.71 17.51
CA GLY A 119 -24.60 10.14 18.28
C GLY A 119 -25.24 11.45 17.82
N LYS A 120 -24.84 11.99 16.67
CA LYS A 120 -25.43 13.19 16.05
C LYS A 120 -25.93 12.86 14.66
N SER A 121 -26.99 13.54 14.23
CA SER A 121 -27.49 13.41 12.86
C SER A 121 -26.44 13.81 11.85
N VAL A 122 -26.31 13.06 10.76
CA VAL A 122 -25.43 13.42 9.63
C VAL A 122 -25.97 14.68 8.96
N THR A 123 -25.14 15.72 8.87
CA THR A 123 -25.50 17.04 8.33
C THR A 123 -24.72 17.43 7.07
N THR A 124 -23.83 16.55 6.61
CA THR A 124 -23.05 16.80 5.37
C THR A 124 -23.96 17.06 4.18
N VAL A 125 -23.76 18.17 3.53
CA VAL A 125 -24.63 18.63 2.45
C VAL A 125 -24.28 17.91 1.14
N PHE A 126 -25.27 17.35 0.48
CA PHE A 126 -25.18 16.90 -0.89
C PHE A 126 -25.80 17.99 -1.78
N ASP A 127 -24.99 18.73 -2.53
CA ASP A 127 -25.48 19.71 -3.51
C ASP A 127 -25.43 19.13 -4.92
N PRO A 128 -26.59 18.72 -5.48
CA PRO A 128 -26.67 18.19 -6.84
C PRO A 128 -26.15 19.14 -7.93
N LYS A 129 -26.26 20.45 -7.71
CA LYS A 129 -25.77 21.46 -8.68
C LYS A 129 -24.27 21.57 -8.66
N ALA A 130 -23.66 21.62 -7.46
CA ALA A 130 -22.21 21.64 -7.30
C ALA A 130 -21.57 20.37 -7.85
N VAL A 131 -22.18 19.18 -7.64
CA VAL A 131 -21.71 17.92 -8.20
C VAL A 131 -21.70 17.97 -9.73
N VAL A 132 -22.84 18.36 -10.36
CA VAL A 132 -22.96 18.43 -11.83
C VAL A 132 -22.01 19.45 -12.42
N ALA A 133 -21.78 20.57 -11.73
CA ALA A 133 -20.84 21.60 -12.14
C ALA A 133 -19.36 21.23 -11.88
N GLN A 134 -19.10 20.08 -11.23
CA GLN A 134 -17.77 19.68 -10.76
C GLN A 134 -17.08 20.73 -9.89
N ALA A 135 -17.88 21.43 -9.07
CA ALA A 135 -17.45 22.55 -8.24
C ALA A 135 -17.10 22.15 -6.79
N LEU A 136 -17.28 20.87 -6.43
CA LEU A 136 -16.88 20.38 -5.11
C LEU A 136 -15.37 20.29 -4.96
N SER A 137 -14.87 20.67 -3.81
CA SER A 137 -13.47 20.46 -3.45
C SER A 137 -13.12 18.97 -3.30
N PRO A 138 -11.85 18.58 -3.42
CA PRO A 138 -11.42 17.20 -3.16
C PRO A 138 -11.77 16.69 -1.76
N GLU A 139 -11.82 17.58 -0.76
CA GLU A 139 -12.19 17.27 0.62
C GLU A 139 -13.69 16.96 0.75
N GLU A 140 -14.54 17.77 0.15
CA GLU A 140 -15.99 17.52 0.12
C GLU A 140 -16.33 16.22 -0.62
N ILE A 141 -15.66 15.95 -1.73
CA ILE A 141 -15.81 14.68 -2.45
C ILE A 141 -15.39 13.50 -1.57
N ARG A 142 -14.28 13.62 -0.83
CA ARG A 142 -13.81 12.57 0.07
C ARG A 142 -14.82 12.33 1.19
N GLU A 143 -15.27 13.38 1.87
CA GLU A 143 -16.24 13.28 2.95
C GLU A 143 -17.54 12.60 2.50
N LEU A 144 -18.08 12.99 1.34
CA LEU A 144 -19.28 12.36 0.77
C LEU A 144 -19.04 10.88 0.45
N ASN A 145 -17.88 10.53 -0.11
CA ASN A 145 -17.54 9.16 -0.44
C ASN A 145 -17.41 8.28 0.81
N ASP A 146 -16.78 8.80 1.86
CA ASP A 146 -16.61 8.07 3.13
C ASP A 146 -17.95 7.85 3.83
N LEU A 147 -18.83 8.84 3.82
CA LEU A 147 -20.18 8.70 4.39
C LEU A 147 -21.04 7.69 3.61
N VAL A 148 -21.01 7.72 2.28
CA VAL A 148 -21.75 6.75 1.44
C VAL A 148 -21.20 5.33 1.67
N GLU A 149 -19.90 5.17 1.81
CA GLU A 149 -19.27 3.88 2.09
C GLU A 149 -19.61 3.36 3.48
N MET A 150 -19.47 4.20 4.52
CA MET A 150 -19.88 3.84 5.88
C MET A 150 -21.35 3.43 5.93
N ALA A 151 -22.21 4.14 5.21
CA ALA A 151 -23.64 3.83 5.16
C ALA A 151 -23.93 2.49 4.45
N ASP A 152 -23.25 2.22 3.34
CA ASP A 152 -23.35 0.92 2.63
C ASP A 152 -22.93 -0.25 3.51
N GLN A 153 -21.98 -0.05 4.41
CA GLN A 153 -21.40 -1.09 5.26
C GLN A 153 -22.17 -1.28 6.58
N THR A 154 -22.76 -0.23 7.14
CA THR A 154 -23.27 -0.26 8.52
C THR A 154 -24.77 -0.05 8.64
N ILE A 155 -25.43 0.68 7.73
CA ILE A 155 -26.86 0.91 7.76
C ILE A 155 -27.62 -0.36 7.32
N SER A 156 -28.60 -0.74 8.11
CA SER A 156 -29.39 -1.94 7.87
C SER A 156 -30.85 -1.75 8.36
N ALA A 157 -31.68 -2.74 8.21
CA ALA A 157 -33.05 -2.72 8.71
C ALA A 157 -33.15 -2.56 10.24
N THR A 158 -32.05 -2.71 10.97
CA THR A 158 -32.00 -2.64 12.44
C THR A 158 -30.98 -1.65 12.99
N ASN A 159 -30.19 -0.97 12.11
CA ASN A 159 -29.17 -0.04 12.54
C ASN A 159 -29.22 1.28 11.75
N ASP A 160 -29.39 2.39 12.48
CA ASP A 160 -29.43 3.75 11.96
C ASP A 160 -28.13 4.55 12.21
N ALA A 161 -27.12 3.93 12.84
CA ALA A 161 -25.87 4.59 13.16
C ALA A 161 -24.75 4.22 12.18
N LEU A 162 -24.07 5.24 11.66
CA LEU A 162 -22.81 5.05 10.97
C LEU A 162 -21.75 4.69 12.01
N HIS A 163 -21.09 3.63 11.77
CA HIS A 163 -19.86 3.28 12.46
C HIS A 163 -18.73 3.30 11.44
N SER A 164 -17.57 3.79 11.82
CA SER A 164 -16.37 3.47 11.06
C SER A 164 -16.37 1.95 10.93
N ALA A 165 -16.27 1.42 9.72
CA ALA A 165 -16.17 -0.02 9.55
C ALA A 165 -15.10 -0.52 10.52
N PRO A 166 -15.32 -1.59 11.29
CA PRO A 166 -14.31 -2.09 12.18
C PRO A 166 -13.07 -2.33 11.35
N ILE A 167 -11.96 -1.76 11.79
CA ILE A 167 -10.67 -1.92 11.10
C ILE A 167 -10.36 -3.41 11.10
N LEU A 168 -10.53 -4.05 9.96
CA LEU A 168 -10.35 -5.49 9.82
C LEU A 168 -8.86 -5.80 9.78
N ASP A 169 -8.33 -6.24 10.92
CA ASP A 169 -6.95 -6.75 11.03
C ASP A 169 -6.94 -8.27 10.89
N PRO A 170 -6.49 -8.82 9.76
CA PRO A 170 -6.42 -10.26 9.56
C PRO A 170 -5.16 -10.90 10.19
N THR A 171 -4.27 -10.11 10.80
CA THR A 171 -2.99 -10.60 11.36
C THR A 171 -3.20 -11.70 12.40
N PRO A 172 -4.11 -11.60 13.38
CA PRO A 172 -4.32 -12.66 14.37
C PRO A 172 -4.82 -13.97 13.75
N LEU A 173 -5.65 -13.90 12.71
CA LEU A 173 -6.08 -15.10 11.96
C LEU A 173 -4.88 -15.77 11.28
N ALA A 174 -4.08 -14.99 10.60
CA ALA A 174 -2.93 -15.46 9.87
C ALA A 174 -1.90 -16.13 10.78
N GLU A 175 -1.63 -15.55 11.95
CA GLU A 175 -0.77 -16.12 12.99
C GLU A 175 -1.31 -17.44 13.52
N ARG A 176 -2.61 -17.50 13.81
CA ARG A 176 -3.28 -18.73 14.28
C ARG A 176 -3.18 -19.86 13.25
N VAL A 177 -3.47 -19.55 11.98
CA VAL A 177 -3.39 -20.52 10.89
C VAL A 177 -1.96 -21.02 10.70
N TRP A 178 -0.99 -20.09 10.70
CA TRP A 178 0.43 -20.46 10.58
C TRP A 178 0.89 -21.39 11.72
N GLN A 179 0.60 -21.03 12.96
CA GLN A 179 0.92 -21.85 14.14
C GLN A 179 0.25 -23.22 14.06
N LYS A 180 -1.01 -23.29 13.66
CA LYS A 180 -1.75 -24.55 13.50
C LYS A 180 -1.08 -25.47 12.47
N ILE A 181 -0.70 -24.96 11.32
CA ILE A 181 0.00 -25.71 10.29
C ILE A 181 1.37 -26.15 10.80
N TRP A 182 2.14 -25.26 11.41
CA TRP A 182 3.48 -25.54 11.90
C TRP A 182 3.49 -26.63 12.99
N VAL A 183 2.66 -26.47 14.02
CA VAL A 183 2.57 -27.43 15.14
C VAL A 183 2.08 -28.80 14.66
N THR A 184 1.11 -28.85 13.74
CA THR A 184 0.54 -30.11 13.26
C THR A 184 1.48 -30.85 12.33
N THR A 185 2.22 -30.14 11.47
CA THR A 185 3.02 -30.78 10.42
C THR A 185 4.49 -30.93 10.77
N GLY A 186 5.02 -30.13 11.69
CA GLY A 186 6.45 -30.04 11.99
C GLY A 186 7.32 -29.64 10.79
N LYS A 187 6.71 -29.05 9.75
CA LYS A 187 7.43 -28.62 8.55
C LYS A 187 8.19 -27.32 8.81
N GLU A 188 9.16 -27.05 7.94
CA GLU A 188 9.93 -25.80 7.98
C GLU A 188 9.00 -24.57 7.96
N PRO A 189 9.33 -23.53 8.74
CA PRO A 189 8.52 -22.31 8.84
C PRO A 189 8.14 -21.70 7.48
N GLU A 190 9.05 -21.77 6.53
CA GLU A 190 8.88 -21.26 5.17
C GLU A 190 7.80 -22.04 4.39
N LYS A 191 7.82 -23.38 4.47
CA LYS A 191 6.79 -24.20 3.83
C LYS A 191 5.41 -23.95 4.43
N CYS A 192 5.34 -23.69 5.73
CA CYS A 192 4.10 -23.30 6.39
C CYS A 192 3.61 -21.95 5.85
N LEU A 193 4.51 -20.97 5.70
CA LEU A 193 4.18 -19.64 5.16
C LEU A 193 3.54 -19.72 3.78
N TYR A 194 4.14 -20.44 2.84
CA TYR A 194 3.59 -20.58 1.49
C TYR A 194 2.16 -21.12 1.47
N ASN A 195 1.85 -22.06 2.35
CA ASN A 195 0.50 -22.61 2.44
C ASN A 195 -0.48 -21.61 3.05
N VAL A 196 -0.08 -20.84 4.07
CA VAL A 196 -0.93 -19.79 4.66
C VAL A 196 -1.23 -18.73 3.61
N VAL A 197 -0.22 -18.23 2.91
CA VAL A 197 -0.38 -17.21 1.87
C VAL A 197 -1.29 -17.71 0.75
N GLU A 198 -1.10 -18.95 0.29
CA GLU A 198 -1.93 -19.55 -0.75
C GLU A 198 -3.40 -19.63 -0.35
N ILE A 199 -3.71 -20.12 0.87
CA ILE A 199 -5.10 -20.20 1.33
C ILE A 199 -5.68 -18.81 1.58
N PHE A 200 -4.89 -17.87 2.10
CA PHE A 200 -5.30 -16.48 2.25
C PHE A 200 -5.66 -15.84 0.91
N VAL A 201 -4.79 -15.99 -0.10
CA VAL A 201 -5.05 -15.49 -1.46
C VAL A 201 -6.30 -16.14 -2.05
N PHE A 202 -6.45 -17.46 -1.91
CA PHE A 202 -7.66 -18.15 -2.34
C PHE A 202 -8.93 -17.58 -1.73
N LYS A 203 -8.95 -17.43 -0.40
CA LYS A 203 -10.09 -16.83 0.33
C LYS A 203 -10.35 -15.41 -0.14
N PHE A 204 -9.30 -14.60 -0.24
CA PHE A 204 -9.40 -13.21 -0.65
C PHE A 204 -9.95 -13.05 -2.08
N LEU A 205 -9.43 -13.81 -3.05
CA LEU A 205 -9.94 -13.82 -4.44
C LEU A 205 -11.41 -14.25 -4.52
N SER A 206 -11.83 -15.16 -3.65
CA SER A 206 -13.25 -15.54 -3.53
C SER A 206 -14.09 -14.37 -2.99
N ASP A 207 -13.63 -13.68 -1.96
CA ASP A 207 -14.37 -12.60 -1.31
C ASP A 207 -14.56 -11.37 -2.21
N ILE A 208 -13.56 -11.04 -3.02
CA ILE A 208 -13.67 -9.95 -4.01
C ILE A 208 -14.39 -10.36 -5.31
N GLY A 209 -14.90 -11.59 -5.40
CA GLY A 209 -15.71 -12.07 -6.53
C GLY A 209 -14.93 -12.49 -7.77
N VAL A 210 -13.61 -12.67 -7.68
CA VAL A 210 -12.78 -13.23 -8.76
C VAL A 210 -13.01 -14.73 -8.91
N LEU A 211 -13.11 -15.45 -7.80
CA LEU A 211 -13.42 -16.87 -7.76
C LEU A 211 -14.88 -17.07 -7.34
N THR A 212 -15.71 -17.53 -8.26
CA THR A 212 -17.16 -17.70 -8.04
C THR A 212 -17.61 -19.14 -8.34
N GLY A 213 -18.82 -19.49 -7.91
CA GLY A 213 -19.43 -20.80 -8.18
C GLY A 213 -18.59 -21.94 -7.62
N THR A 214 -18.21 -22.88 -8.49
CA THR A 214 -17.40 -24.06 -8.14
C THR A 214 -15.99 -23.71 -7.65
N TYR A 215 -15.48 -22.52 -7.97
CA TYR A 215 -14.15 -22.06 -7.56
C TYR A 215 -14.18 -21.28 -6.24
N SER A 216 -15.35 -20.97 -5.68
CA SER A 216 -15.47 -20.12 -4.50
C SER A 216 -15.02 -20.83 -3.21
N PHE A 217 -14.55 -20.05 -2.24
CA PHE A 217 -14.21 -20.54 -0.91
C PHE A 217 -15.40 -21.19 -0.22
N GLY A 218 -16.56 -20.57 -0.27
CA GLY A 218 -17.80 -21.13 0.29
C GLY A 218 -18.21 -22.48 -0.33
N GLN A 219 -17.85 -22.76 -1.59
CA GLN A 219 -18.09 -24.07 -2.18
C GLN A 219 -17.18 -25.14 -1.56
N ILE A 220 -15.91 -24.82 -1.34
CA ILE A 220 -15.00 -25.76 -0.67
C ILE A 220 -15.44 -26.04 0.77
N VAL A 221 -15.84 -25.00 1.51
CA VAL A 221 -16.40 -25.17 2.87
C VAL A 221 -17.66 -26.06 2.84
N ARG A 222 -18.52 -25.95 1.85
CA ARG A 222 -19.66 -26.88 1.71
C ARG A 222 -19.22 -28.33 1.45
N GLN A 223 -18.16 -28.52 0.68
CA GLN A 223 -17.63 -29.87 0.41
C GLN A 223 -17.09 -30.58 1.66
N THR A 224 -16.61 -29.84 2.66
CA THR A 224 -16.15 -30.47 3.93
C THR A 224 -17.25 -31.27 4.63
N LYS A 225 -18.54 -30.90 4.42
CA LYS A 225 -19.69 -31.65 4.96
C LYS A 225 -19.85 -33.05 4.35
N HIS A 226 -19.27 -33.27 3.17
CA HIS A 226 -19.29 -34.57 2.49
C HIS A 226 -18.02 -35.39 2.74
N GLY A 227 -16.96 -34.74 3.20
CA GLY A 227 -15.69 -35.39 3.58
C GLY A 227 -14.50 -34.44 3.40
N ASN A 228 -13.53 -34.56 4.30
CA ASN A 228 -12.32 -33.72 4.26
C ASN A 228 -11.51 -33.96 2.97
N ASP A 229 -11.38 -35.23 2.55
CA ASP A 229 -10.67 -35.58 1.32
C ASP A 229 -11.35 -34.99 0.09
N ILE A 230 -12.69 -35.03 0.04
CA ILE A 230 -13.48 -34.46 -1.08
C ILE A 230 -13.23 -32.94 -1.21
N ALA A 231 -13.18 -32.23 -0.10
CA ALA A 231 -12.90 -30.79 -0.10
C ALA A 231 -11.48 -30.50 -0.58
N LEU A 232 -10.49 -31.26 -0.12
CA LEU A 232 -9.10 -31.09 -0.53
C LEU A 232 -8.87 -31.47 -1.99
N ASP A 233 -9.48 -32.58 -2.46
CA ASP A 233 -9.45 -32.99 -3.89
C ASP A 233 -10.04 -31.91 -4.80
N HIS A 234 -11.17 -31.32 -4.40
CA HIS A 234 -11.79 -30.23 -5.13
C HIS A 234 -10.86 -29.01 -5.21
N TYR A 235 -10.26 -28.62 -4.08
CA TYR A 235 -9.29 -27.54 -4.04
C TYR A 235 -8.10 -27.82 -4.97
N ALA A 236 -7.48 -29.00 -4.85
CA ALA A 236 -6.29 -29.38 -5.58
C ALA A 236 -6.51 -29.48 -7.10
N SER A 237 -7.64 -30.12 -7.52
CA SER A 237 -7.89 -30.46 -8.91
C SER A 237 -8.69 -29.39 -9.68
N ILE A 238 -9.45 -28.53 -9.00
CA ILE A 238 -10.35 -27.57 -9.65
C ILE A 238 -9.96 -26.12 -9.32
N VAL A 239 -9.86 -25.77 -8.03
CA VAL A 239 -9.66 -24.37 -7.62
C VAL A 239 -8.22 -23.91 -7.89
N ARG A 240 -7.25 -24.66 -7.41
CA ARG A 240 -5.82 -24.31 -7.53
C ARG A 240 -5.35 -24.15 -8.97
N PRO A 241 -5.72 -25.04 -9.92
CA PRO A 241 -5.45 -24.83 -11.34
C PRO A 241 -6.10 -23.59 -11.94
N GLN A 242 -7.31 -23.23 -11.47
CA GLN A 242 -7.98 -22.00 -11.93
C GLN A 242 -7.23 -20.75 -11.48
N ILE A 243 -6.76 -20.70 -10.23
CA ILE A 243 -5.94 -19.56 -9.75
C ILE A 243 -4.65 -19.45 -10.58
N ARG A 244 -3.96 -20.58 -10.84
CA ARG A 244 -2.76 -20.61 -11.69
C ARG A 244 -3.03 -20.17 -13.14
N LYS A 245 -4.22 -20.41 -13.64
CA LYS A 245 -4.63 -19.95 -14.99
C LYS A 245 -4.86 -18.44 -15.02
N LEU A 246 -5.41 -17.87 -13.95
CA LEU A 246 -5.67 -16.43 -13.83
C LEU A 246 -4.38 -15.65 -13.51
N PHE A 247 -3.50 -16.23 -12.70
CA PHE A 247 -2.23 -15.66 -12.28
C PHE A 247 -1.09 -16.65 -12.56
N PRO A 248 -0.64 -16.73 -13.82
CA PRO A 248 0.40 -17.66 -14.22
C PRO A 248 1.74 -17.33 -13.55
N LYS A 249 2.63 -18.31 -13.55
CA LYS A 249 4.00 -18.18 -13.08
C LYS A 249 4.73 -17.07 -13.84
N GLY A 250 5.43 -16.21 -13.12
CA GLY A 250 6.21 -15.12 -13.70
C GLY A 250 7.47 -15.59 -14.44
N PRO A 251 8.11 -14.69 -15.22
CA PRO A 251 9.37 -14.99 -15.91
C PRO A 251 10.50 -15.36 -14.95
N ASP A 252 10.48 -14.80 -13.74
CA ASP A 252 11.41 -15.08 -12.63
C ASP A 252 11.17 -16.45 -11.97
N GLY A 253 10.14 -17.17 -12.41
CA GLY A 253 9.75 -18.47 -11.89
C GLY A 253 8.87 -18.42 -10.65
N THR A 254 8.54 -17.27 -10.07
CA THR A 254 7.72 -17.16 -8.87
C THR A 254 6.23 -17.29 -9.14
N THR A 255 5.49 -17.82 -8.17
CA THR A 255 4.03 -17.95 -8.20
C THR A 255 3.43 -17.78 -6.82
N ILE A 256 2.23 -17.17 -6.73
CA ILE A 256 1.47 -17.06 -5.48
C ILE A 256 0.87 -18.39 -5.02
N ILE A 257 0.91 -19.41 -5.87
CA ILE A 257 0.41 -20.77 -5.60
C ILE A 257 1.61 -21.71 -5.45
N ASN A 258 2.23 -21.65 -4.29
CA ASN A 258 3.50 -22.35 -4.00
C ASN A 258 3.44 -23.27 -2.76
N GLY A 259 2.29 -23.45 -2.12
CA GLY A 259 2.13 -24.34 -0.98
C GLY A 259 2.31 -25.83 -1.36
N THR A 260 3.04 -26.59 -0.54
CA THR A 260 3.30 -28.01 -0.80
C THR A 260 2.84 -28.94 0.33
N ILE A 261 2.17 -28.40 1.35
CA ILE A 261 1.67 -29.20 2.49
C ILE A 261 0.34 -29.85 2.14
N PHE A 262 -0.62 -29.06 1.67
CA PHE A 262 -1.96 -29.58 1.30
C PHE A 262 -2.00 -30.21 -0.08
N VAL A 263 -1.22 -29.67 -0.99
CA VAL A 263 -1.12 -30.17 -2.37
C VAL A 263 0.36 -30.36 -2.69
N ASN A 264 0.74 -31.55 -3.16
CA ASN A 264 2.14 -31.85 -3.46
C ASN A 264 2.63 -31.12 -4.72
N GLU A 265 3.93 -31.23 -5.03
CA GLU A 265 4.56 -30.61 -6.20
C GLU A 265 3.96 -31.07 -7.53
N LYS A 266 3.37 -32.27 -7.58
CA LYS A 266 2.68 -32.80 -8.77
C LYS A 266 1.27 -32.25 -8.93
N GLY A 267 0.77 -31.47 -7.95
CA GLY A 267 -0.58 -30.93 -7.93
C GLY A 267 -1.65 -31.88 -7.38
N GLU A 268 -1.25 -32.96 -6.73
CA GLU A 268 -2.15 -33.95 -6.13
C GLU A 268 -2.44 -33.61 -4.67
N ALA A 269 -3.68 -33.85 -4.22
CA ALA A 269 -4.09 -33.66 -2.85
C ALA A 269 -3.30 -34.55 -1.87
N ASN A 270 -2.82 -33.99 -0.78
CA ASN A 270 -2.19 -34.74 0.30
C ASN A 270 -3.23 -35.11 1.35
N HIS A 271 -3.89 -36.26 1.18
CA HIS A 271 -4.99 -36.70 2.03
C HIS A 271 -4.60 -36.86 3.51
N SER A 272 -3.32 -37.05 3.82
CA SER A 272 -2.87 -37.05 5.23
C SER A 272 -3.06 -35.71 5.94
N GLN A 273 -3.28 -34.64 5.16
CA GLN A 273 -3.49 -33.26 5.65
C GLN A 273 -4.93 -32.78 5.45
N SER A 274 -5.86 -33.60 4.98
CA SER A 274 -7.24 -33.19 4.72
C SER A 274 -7.95 -32.65 5.95
N SER A 275 -7.74 -33.26 7.12
CA SER A 275 -8.32 -32.78 8.37
C SER A 275 -7.78 -31.41 8.78
N LEU A 276 -6.46 -31.21 8.64
CA LEU A 276 -5.84 -29.92 8.90
C LEU A 276 -6.35 -28.84 7.91
N PHE A 277 -6.46 -29.19 6.63
CA PHE A 277 -7.00 -28.28 5.62
C PHE A 277 -8.41 -27.81 6.01
N THR A 278 -9.30 -28.72 6.40
CA THR A 278 -10.65 -28.39 6.84
C THR A 278 -10.65 -27.48 8.07
N GLN A 279 -9.77 -27.75 9.05
CA GLN A 279 -9.66 -26.89 10.24
C GLN A 279 -9.17 -25.48 9.88
N VAL A 280 -8.24 -25.35 8.93
CA VAL A 280 -7.80 -24.05 8.42
C VAL A 280 -8.95 -23.31 7.74
N LEU A 281 -9.74 -23.98 6.88
CA LEU A 281 -10.91 -23.36 6.26
C LEU A 281 -11.92 -22.88 7.32
N GLN A 282 -12.10 -23.65 8.41
CA GLN A 282 -12.98 -23.24 9.49
C GLN A 282 -12.49 -22.01 10.22
N ASP A 283 -11.18 -21.85 10.48
CA ASP A 283 -10.62 -20.64 11.08
C ASP A 283 -10.95 -19.39 10.25
N PHE A 284 -10.89 -19.49 8.91
CA PHE A 284 -11.30 -18.41 8.02
C PHE A 284 -12.80 -18.13 8.05
N GLN A 285 -13.63 -19.18 8.16
CA GLN A 285 -15.08 -19.02 8.27
C GLN A 285 -15.47 -18.37 9.59
N ASP A 286 -14.89 -18.83 10.70
CA ASP A 286 -15.13 -18.25 12.03
C ASP A 286 -14.72 -16.77 12.05
N PHE A 287 -13.62 -16.42 11.39
CA PHE A 287 -13.19 -15.04 11.25
C PHE A 287 -14.20 -14.18 10.47
N ASP A 288 -14.75 -14.71 9.37
CA ASP A 288 -15.81 -14.02 8.61
C ASP A 288 -17.07 -13.81 9.46
N ASP A 289 -17.46 -14.81 10.23
CA ASP A 289 -18.67 -14.75 11.08
C ASP A 289 -18.51 -13.72 12.21
N GLU A 290 -17.28 -13.54 12.71
CA GLU A 290 -16.96 -12.57 13.76
C GLU A 290 -16.69 -11.15 13.24
N ASN A 291 -16.03 -11.01 12.09
CA ASN A 291 -15.43 -9.77 11.64
C ASN A 291 -15.90 -9.31 10.24
N GLY A 292 -16.59 -10.16 9.51
CA GLY A 292 -17.00 -9.91 8.13
C GLY A 292 -15.94 -10.27 7.09
N SER A 293 -16.28 -10.03 5.83
CA SER A 293 -15.49 -10.46 4.67
C SER A 293 -14.12 -9.77 4.56
N MET A 294 -13.11 -10.52 4.14
CA MET A 294 -11.74 -10.03 3.90
C MET A 294 -11.63 -8.97 2.81
N LYS A 295 -12.65 -8.77 1.96
CA LYS A 295 -12.67 -7.65 1.01
C LYS A 295 -12.55 -6.29 1.70
N ASN A 296 -12.93 -6.20 2.97
CA ASN A 296 -12.95 -4.99 3.79
C ASN A 296 -11.64 -4.80 4.60
N ILE A 297 -10.58 -5.55 4.30
CA ILE A 297 -9.27 -5.35 4.95
C ILE A 297 -8.83 -3.90 4.75
N ASP A 298 -8.62 -3.20 5.86
CA ASP A 298 -8.13 -1.83 5.81
C ASP A 298 -6.75 -1.75 5.15
N ARG A 299 -6.54 -0.68 4.39
CA ARG A 299 -5.28 -0.43 3.68
C ARG A 299 -4.07 -0.45 4.62
N GLN A 300 -4.22 0.01 5.86
CA GLN A 300 -3.12 0.03 6.84
C GLN A 300 -2.66 -1.37 7.29
N PHE A 301 -3.53 -2.40 7.20
CA PHE A 301 -3.20 -3.78 7.56
C PHE A 301 -2.70 -4.61 6.39
N LYS A 302 -2.89 -4.15 5.16
CA LYS A 302 -2.48 -4.89 3.95
C LYS A 302 -1.00 -5.24 3.97
N THR A 303 -0.14 -4.27 4.26
CA THR A 303 1.31 -4.48 4.34
C THR A 303 1.71 -5.21 5.63
N ARG A 304 1.12 -4.85 6.78
CA ARG A 304 1.40 -5.48 8.08
C ARG A 304 1.19 -6.98 8.09
N LEU A 305 0.14 -7.44 7.45
CA LEU A 305 -0.15 -8.88 7.36
C LEU A 305 1.06 -9.65 6.80
N PHE A 306 1.60 -9.20 5.68
CA PHE A 306 2.71 -9.88 5.02
C PHE A 306 4.06 -9.66 5.73
N GLU A 307 4.25 -8.52 6.36
CA GLU A 307 5.40 -8.29 7.24
C GLU A 307 5.38 -9.21 8.48
N SER A 308 4.20 -9.45 9.07
CA SER A 308 4.07 -10.38 10.20
C SER A 308 4.43 -11.80 9.80
N PHE A 309 4.05 -12.23 8.60
CA PHE A 309 4.42 -13.53 8.06
C PHE A 309 5.93 -13.70 7.88
N LEU A 310 6.61 -12.69 7.34
CA LEU A 310 8.06 -12.75 7.22
C LEU A 310 8.75 -12.81 8.58
N ARG A 311 8.27 -12.04 9.55
CA ARG A 311 8.83 -12.07 10.92
C ARG A 311 8.69 -13.42 11.60
N GLN A 312 7.60 -14.13 11.35
CA GLN A 312 7.36 -15.46 11.92
C GLN A 312 8.18 -16.56 11.23
N SER A 313 8.34 -16.47 9.91
CA SER A 313 9.03 -17.48 9.11
C SER A 313 10.55 -17.41 9.21
N ALA A 314 11.10 -16.25 9.52
CA ALA A 314 12.53 -16.05 9.72
C ALA A 314 12.77 -15.69 11.18
N GLY A 315 13.59 -16.43 11.88
CA GLY A 315 14.12 -15.91 13.15
C GLY A 315 14.66 -14.50 12.90
N ILE A 316 14.21 -13.53 13.69
CA ILE A 316 14.40 -12.07 13.54
C ILE A 316 15.85 -11.65 13.17
N LYS A 317 16.83 -12.49 13.44
CA LYS A 317 18.25 -12.22 13.25
C LYS A 317 18.83 -12.61 11.87
N SER A 318 18.12 -13.38 11.04
CA SER A 318 18.73 -13.96 9.83
C SER A 318 18.50 -13.14 8.55
N LEU A 319 17.52 -12.24 8.49
CA LEU A 319 17.16 -11.60 7.23
C LEU A 319 17.72 -10.19 7.02
N GLY A 320 18.24 -9.50 8.06
CA GLY A 320 18.72 -8.10 7.92
C GLY A 320 17.69 -7.15 7.29
N GLN A 321 16.46 -7.62 7.11
CA GLN A 321 15.38 -6.86 6.47
C GLN A 321 14.72 -5.94 7.49
N TYR A 322 14.84 -4.66 7.24
CA TYR A 322 14.20 -3.62 8.03
C TYR A 322 12.93 -3.16 7.30
N PHE A 323 11.77 -3.50 7.85
CA PHE A 323 10.51 -3.00 7.32
C PHE A 323 10.38 -1.50 7.58
N THR A 324 10.27 -0.73 6.52
CA THR A 324 10.04 0.71 6.63
C THR A 324 8.65 0.98 7.19
N PRO A 325 8.53 1.76 8.29
CA PRO A 325 7.23 2.14 8.81
C PRO A 325 6.33 2.73 7.73
N ARG A 326 5.08 2.30 7.71
CA ARG A 326 4.18 2.67 6.63
C ARG A 326 4.00 4.17 6.47
N ASN A 327 3.88 4.90 7.60
CA ASN A 327 3.77 6.35 7.57
C ASN A 327 4.97 6.99 6.89
N VAL A 328 6.18 6.45 7.10
CA VAL A 328 7.40 6.91 6.43
C VAL A 328 7.34 6.62 4.93
N VAL A 329 6.92 5.40 4.53
CA VAL A 329 6.74 5.04 3.11
C VAL A 329 5.76 6.01 2.44
N GLN A 330 4.61 6.26 3.04
CA GLN A 330 3.58 7.15 2.50
C GLN A 330 4.10 8.59 2.34
N THR A 331 4.82 9.08 3.34
CA THR A 331 5.44 10.41 3.27
C THR A 331 6.46 10.50 2.14
N MET A 332 7.36 9.55 2.02
CA MET A 332 8.32 9.53 0.91
C MET A 332 7.62 9.46 -0.46
N VAL A 333 6.56 8.66 -0.58
CA VAL A 333 5.74 8.57 -1.79
C VAL A 333 5.10 9.92 -2.13
N ARG A 334 4.50 10.62 -1.16
CA ARG A 334 3.88 11.94 -1.40
C ARG A 334 4.91 13.03 -1.71
N MET A 335 6.07 13.01 -1.06
CA MET A 335 7.19 13.91 -1.37
C MET A 335 7.74 13.67 -2.77
N SER A 336 7.69 12.44 -3.27
CA SER A 336 8.24 12.09 -4.60
C SER A 336 7.54 12.79 -5.76
N GLY A 337 6.24 13.13 -5.62
CA GLY A 337 5.45 13.70 -6.71
C GLY A 337 5.35 12.77 -7.93
N ALA A 338 5.30 11.46 -7.71
CA ALA A 338 5.28 10.44 -8.76
C ALA A 338 4.18 10.66 -9.81
N GLU A 339 3.04 11.25 -9.41
CA GLU A 339 1.92 11.56 -10.29
C GLU A 339 2.22 12.65 -11.34
N LYS A 340 3.31 13.39 -11.15
CA LYS A 340 3.76 14.47 -12.06
C LYS A 340 4.81 14.00 -13.07
N LEU A 341 5.26 12.79 -12.97
CA LEU A 341 6.23 12.23 -13.90
C LEU A 341 5.63 12.09 -15.31
N PRO A 342 6.46 12.19 -16.36
CA PRO A 342 5.99 12.05 -17.73
C PRO A 342 5.48 10.64 -18.01
N LYS A 343 4.62 10.49 -19.01
CA LYS A 343 4.20 9.17 -19.51
C LYS A 343 5.40 8.39 -19.99
N GLY A 344 5.41 7.10 -19.67
CA GLY A 344 6.56 6.22 -19.91
C GLY A 344 7.58 6.24 -18.79
N ALA A 345 7.35 7.01 -17.71
CA ALA A 345 8.28 7.05 -16.59
C ALA A 345 8.46 5.67 -15.94
N ARG A 346 9.69 5.39 -15.55
CA ARG A 346 10.10 4.17 -14.87
C ARG A 346 10.35 4.48 -13.39
N ILE A 347 9.68 3.74 -12.52
CA ILE A 347 9.73 3.91 -11.05
C ILE A 347 10.23 2.61 -10.44
N ALA A 348 11.24 2.67 -9.59
CA ALA A 348 11.82 1.47 -9.00
C ALA A 348 11.93 1.52 -7.47
N ASP A 349 11.85 0.33 -6.89
CA ASP A 349 12.37 -0.01 -5.58
C ASP A 349 13.35 -1.19 -5.74
N PRO A 350 14.68 -0.91 -5.78
CA PRO A 350 15.68 -1.93 -6.01
C PRO A 350 15.88 -2.91 -4.84
N PHE A 351 15.26 -2.66 -3.69
CA PHE A 351 15.30 -3.50 -2.50
C PHE A 351 13.90 -3.64 -1.89
N CYS A 352 12.95 -4.10 -2.73
CA CYS A 352 11.52 -3.88 -2.51
C CYS A 352 10.90 -4.66 -1.34
N GLY A 353 11.54 -5.73 -0.85
CA GLY A 353 10.96 -6.58 0.17
C GLY A 353 9.53 -7.03 -0.23
N VAL A 354 8.55 -6.76 0.61
CA VAL A 354 7.13 -7.06 0.33
C VAL A 354 6.42 -6.01 -0.53
N GLY A 355 7.16 -5.13 -1.20
CA GLY A 355 6.65 -4.21 -2.21
C GLY A 355 6.09 -2.88 -1.66
N GLY A 356 6.45 -2.49 -0.44
CA GLY A 356 5.85 -1.34 0.24
C GLY A 356 5.86 -0.04 -0.58
N PHE A 357 7.01 0.43 -1.06
CA PHE A 357 7.13 1.67 -1.83
C PHE A 357 6.39 1.61 -3.17
N VAL A 358 6.52 0.51 -3.91
CA VAL A 358 5.85 0.33 -5.20
C VAL A 358 4.34 0.35 -5.03
N LEU A 359 3.82 -0.42 -4.08
CA LEU A 359 2.38 -0.57 -3.85
C LEU A 359 1.74 0.70 -3.29
N GLU A 360 2.43 1.39 -2.36
CA GLU A 360 1.94 2.69 -1.87
C GLU A 360 1.95 3.75 -2.97
N THR A 361 2.95 3.78 -3.86
CA THR A 361 2.96 4.71 -4.99
C THR A 361 1.76 4.49 -5.91
N ILE A 362 1.44 3.22 -6.22
CA ILE A 362 0.27 2.89 -7.04
C ILE A 362 -1.03 3.29 -6.33
N ALA A 363 -1.13 3.04 -5.02
CA ALA A 363 -2.37 3.23 -4.27
C ALA A 363 -2.61 4.68 -3.84
N GLU A 364 -1.55 5.48 -3.64
CA GLU A 364 -1.67 6.88 -3.19
C GLU A 364 -2.24 7.79 -4.29
N PHE A 365 -1.87 7.53 -5.55
CA PHE A 365 -2.23 8.41 -6.66
C PHE A 365 -3.30 7.77 -7.56
N PRO A 366 -4.57 8.24 -7.51
CA PRO A 366 -5.64 7.73 -8.37
C PRO A 366 -5.31 7.80 -9.86
N SER A 367 -4.55 8.80 -10.31
CA SER A 367 -4.08 8.92 -11.69
C SER A 367 -3.18 7.74 -12.11
N ILE A 368 -2.32 7.28 -11.18
CA ILE A 368 -1.46 6.11 -11.39
C ILE A 368 -2.28 4.82 -11.35
N GLN A 369 -3.17 4.67 -10.37
CA GLN A 369 -4.02 3.48 -10.26
C GLN A 369 -4.92 3.30 -11.49
N ASN A 370 -5.46 4.39 -12.04
CA ASN A 370 -6.35 4.38 -13.19
C ASN A 370 -5.67 3.89 -14.49
N GLN A 371 -4.34 3.87 -14.56
CA GLN A 371 -3.64 3.31 -15.73
C GLN A 371 -3.91 1.82 -15.94
N PHE A 372 -4.25 1.09 -14.86
CA PHE A 372 -4.55 -0.35 -14.92
C PHE A 372 -5.99 -0.65 -15.34
N VAL A 373 -6.82 0.38 -15.52
CA VAL A 373 -8.17 0.22 -16.11
C VAL A 373 -8.05 -0.18 -17.58
N PRO A 374 -8.71 -1.26 -18.02
CA PRO A 374 -8.58 -1.72 -19.39
C PRO A 374 -9.14 -0.72 -20.39
N LYS A 375 -8.37 -0.39 -21.41
CA LYS A 375 -8.79 0.38 -22.60
C LYS A 375 -8.81 -0.56 -23.80
N ASN A 376 -9.98 -0.79 -24.40
CA ASN A 376 -10.16 -1.75 -25.51
C ASN A 376 -9.63 -3.15 -25.15
N LYS A 377 -9.96 -3.65 -23.96
CA LYS A 377 -9.54 -4.96 -23.40
C LYS A 377 -8.03 -5.13 -23.21
N ARG A 378 -7.25 -4.06 -23.25
CA ARG A 378 -5.81 -4.08 -22.96
C ARG A 378 -5.46 -3.10 -21.87
N ILE A 379 -4.47 -3.46 -21.06
CA ILE A 379 -3.85 -2.57 -20.08
C ILE A 379 -2.64 -1.94 -20.78
N LYS A 380 -2.58 -0.62 -20.81
CA LYS A 380 -1.43 0.13 -21.31
C LYS A 380 -0.96 1.05 -20.19
N PRO A 381 -0.03 0.61 -19.34
CA PRO A 381 0.49 1.43 -18.26
C PRO A 381 1.18 2.67 -18.82
N ASP A 382 0.85 3.83 -18.27
CA ASP A 382 1.58 5.08 -18.51
C ASP A 382 2.85 5.17 -17.65
N TYR A 383 2.98 4.33 -16.60
CA TYR A 383 4.13 4.24 -15.70
C TYR A 383 4.56 2.78 -15.55
N HIS A 384 5.87 2.53 -15.53
CA HIS A 384 6.46 1.21 -15.41
C HIS A 384 7.10 1.02 -14.04
N PHE A 385 6.54 0.12 -13.25
CA PHE A 385 7.04 -0.17 -11.91
C PHE A 385 8.00 -1.36 -11.93
N ARG A 386 9.09 -1.28 -11.14
CA ARG A 386 10.03 -2.37 -10.91
C ARG A 386 10.35 -2.48 -9.42
N GLY A 387 10.11 -3.64 -8.87
CA GLY A 387 10.53 -4.01 -7.52
C GLY A 387 11.45 -5.22 -7.61
N TYR A 388 12.67 -5.10 -7.07
CA TYR A 388 13.65 -6.16 -7.07
C TYR A 388 13.93 -6.64 -5.67
N ASP A 389 14.08 -7.94 -5.49
CA ASP A 389 14.58 -8.54 -4.26
C ASP A 389 15.38 -9.82 -4.59
N LYS A 390 16.45 -10.09 -3.85
CA LYS A 390 17.24 -11.30 -4.08
C LYS A 390 16.75 -12.50 -3.26
N GLY A 391 15.79 -12.30 -2.35
CA GLY A 391 15.45 -13.27 -1.33
C GLY A 391 16.52 -13.34 -0.23
N SER A 392 16.53 -14.43 0.53
CA SER A 392 17.62 -14.72 1.47
C SER A 392 18.77 -15.45 0.78
N ASP A 393 19.90 -15.63 1.49
CA ASP A 393 21.04 -16.42 0.99
C ASP A 393 20.74 -17.95 0.97
N GLU A 394 19.56 -18.36 1.43
CA GLU A 394 19.09 -19.73 1.33
C GLU A 394 18.66 -20.02 -0.11
N LYS A 395 19.07 -21.17 -0.61
CA LYS A 395 18.76 -21.60 -1.97
C LYS A 395 17.23 -21.69 -2.15
N ASP A 396 16.73 -21.00 -3.19
CA ASP A 396 15.33 -20.97 -3.58
C ASP A 396 14.36 -20.23 -2.66
N ASP A 397 14.83 -19.26 -1.85
CA ASP A 397 13.96 -18.40 -1.05
C ASP A 397 13.21 -17.38 -1.93
N GLU A 398 11.94 -17.65 -2.13
CA GLU A 398 11.02 -16.81 -2.91
C GLU A 398 10.06 -15.99 -2.04
N ARG A 399 10.17 -16.06 -0.70
CA ARG A 399 9.18 -15.53 0.27
C ARG A 399 8.82 -14.08 0.01
N THR A 400 9.81 -13.21 -0.08
CA THR A 400 9.63 -11.76 -0.24
C THR A 400 8.82 -11.42 -1.48
N ILE A 401 9.19 -11.95 -2.62
CA ILE A 401 8.52 -11.66 -3.90
C ILE A 401 7.12 -12.29 -3.99
N ILE A 402 6.94 -13.50 -3.45
CA ILE A 402 5.61 -14.11 -3.36
C ILE A 402 4.68 -13.24 -2.49
N LEU A 403 5.19 -12.75 -1.36
CA LEU A 403 4.43 -11.85 -0.49
C LEU A 403 4.17 -10.49 -1.16
N ALA A 404 5.13 -9.92 -1.88
CA ALA A 404 4.93 -8.70 -2.65
C ALA A 404 3.84 -8.86 -3.71
N LYS A 405 3.85 -9.98 -4.45
CA LYS A 405 2.82 -10.31 -5.42
C LYS A 405 1.45 -10.53 -4.77
N ALA A 406 1.37 -11.28 -3.68
CA ALA A 406 0.13 -11.46 -2.93
C ALA A 406 -0.40 -10.12 -2.39
N ASN A 407 0.48 -9.28 -1.86
CA ASN A 407 0.16 -7.94 -1.38
C ASN A 407 -0.42 -7.05 -2.49
N MET A 408 0.12 -7.14 -3.71
CA MET A 408 -0.39 -6.41 -4.87
C MET A 408 -1.86 -6.74 -5.17
N LEU A 409 -2.27 -8.00 -5.07
CA LEU A 409 -3.68 -8.39 -5.25
C LEU A 409 -4.59 -7.71 -4.24
N ILE A 410 -4.13 -7.61 -2.98
CA ILE A 410 -4.89 -6.95 -1.92
C ILE A 410 -4.95 -5.43 -2.15
N TYR A 411 -3.84 -4.80 -2.52
CA TYR A 411 -3.81 -3.36 -2.82
C TYR A 411 -4.73 -2.98 -3.98
N LEU A 412 -4.82 -3.82 -5.00
CA LEU A 412 -5.64 -3.60 -6.19
C LEU A 412 -7.00 -4.29 -6.13
N SER A 413 -7.45 -4.69 -4.94
CA SER A 413 -8.69 -5.44 -4.72
C SER A 413 -9.93 -4.80 -5.37
N GLU A 414 -10.08 -3.48 -5.26
CA GLU A 414 -11.22 -2.77 -5.87
C GLU A 414 -11.20 -2.86 -7.39
N LEU A 415 -10.00 -2.73 -7.97
CA LEU A 415 -9.81 -2.86 -9.42
C LEU A 415 -10.12 -4.29 -9.89
N LEU A 416 -9.57 -5.29 -9.20
CA LEU A 416 -9.78 -6.71 -9.52
C LEU A 416 -11.23 -7.14 -9.30
N SER A 417 -11.91 -6.61 -8.28
CA SER A 417 -13.34 -6.85 -8.06
C SER A 417 -14.20 -6.25 -9.16
N ARG A 418 -13.82 -5.07 -9.66
CA ARG A 418 -14.54 -4.37 -10.74
C ARG A 418 -14.34 -5.02 -12.10
N TYR A 419 -13.12 -5.47 -12.39
CA TYR A 419 -12.70 -6.07 -13.65
C TYR A 419 -12.28 -7.53 -13.39
N ASN A 420 -13.25 -8.41 -13.14
CA ASN A 420 -13.01 -9.79 -12.72
C ASN A 420 -13.21 -10.84 -13.82
N ASP A 421 -13.32 -10.41 -15.08
CA ASP A 421 -13.36 -11.34 -16.20
C ASP A 421 -11.98 -11.96 -16.48
N ALA A 422 -11.98 -13.20 -17.00
CA ALA A 422 -10.76 -13.98 -17.19
C ALA A 422 -9.76 -13.34 -18.16
N ASP A 423 -10.24 -12.62 -19.17
CA ASP A 423 -9.38 -11.98 -20.19
C ASP A 423 -8.64 -10.80 -19.53
N TYR A 424 -9.34 -9.99 -18.75
CA TYR A 424 -8.71 -8.89 -18.02
C TYR A 424 -7.70 -9.40 -16.97
N LEU A 425 -8.09 -10.40 -16.17
CA LEU A 425 -7.20 -10.92 -15.12
C LEU A 425 -5.92 -11.52 -15.71
N LYS A 426 -6.02 -12.17 -16.86
CA LYS A 426 -4.84 -12.67 -17.57
C LYS A 426 -3.97 -11.52 -18.09
N GLU A 427 -4.57 -10.53 -18.75
CA GLU A 427 -3.84 -9.33 -19.23
C GLU A 427 -3.17 -8.60 -18.07
N PHE A 428 -3.87 -8.47 -16.93
CA PHE A 428 -3.30 -7.88 -15.70
C PHE A 428 -2.11 -8.70 -15.18
N ALA A 429 -2.24 -10.03 -15.16
CA ALA A 429 -1.17 -10.91 -14.71
C ALA A 429 0.08 -10.79 -15.60
N ASP A 430 -0.10 -10.75 -16.90
CA ASP A 430 1.00 -10.70 -17.87
C ASP A 430 1.65 -9.30 -17.93
N SER A 431 0.85 -8.23 -17.95
CA SER A 431 1.33 -6.85 -18.22
C SER A 431 1.68 -6.04 -16.98
N VAL A 432 1.20 -6.43 -15.79
CA VAL A 432 1.36 -5.68 -14.54
C VAL A 432 1.93 -6.55 -13.43
N PHE A 433 1.22 -7.61 -13.06
CA PHE A 433 1.50 -8.43 -11.90
C PHE A 433 2.89 -9.09 -11.95
N ASN A 434 3.22 -9.72 -13.09
CA ASN A 434 4.50 -10.39 -13.30
C ASN A 434 5.63 -9.43 -13.76
N GLU A 435 5.27 -8.22 -14.23
CA GLU A 435 6.22 -7.21 -14.68
C GLU A 435 6.67 -6.27 -13.55
N THR A 436 5.96 -6.26 -12.41
CA THR A 436 6.27 -5.32 -11.32
C THR A 436 7.30 -5.89 -10.35
N PHE A 437 7.19 -7.15 -9.93
CA PHE A 437 8.07 -7.73 -8.90
C PHE A 437 8.89 -8.88 -9.44
N HIS A 438 10.21 -8.82 -9.23
CA HIS A 438 11.18 -9.77 -9.78
C HIS A 438 12.11 -10.32 -8.71
N LEU A 439 12.19 -11.65 -8.62
CA LEU A 439 13.17 -12.35 -7.80
C LEU A 439 14.50 -12.45 -8.55
N LEU A 440 15.56 -11.94 -7.95
CA LEU A 440 16.90 -11.99 -8.48
C LEU A 440 17.68 -13.14 -7.82
N ARG A 441 17.86 -14.23 -8.55
CA ARG A 441 18.48 -15.46 -8.02
C ARG A 441 20.01 -15.47 -8.01
N SER A 442 20.65 -14.32 -8.33
CA SER A 442 22.09 -14.19 -8.27
C SER A 442 22.57 -13.81 -6.87
N ASN A 443 23.78 -14.18 -6.50
CA ASN A 443 24.38 -13.75 -5.23
C ASN A 443 24.51 -12.24 -5.11
N LEU A 444 24.60 -11.52 -6.23
CA LEU A 444 24.64 -10.07 -6.29
C LEU A 444 23.26 -9.44 -6.10
N GLY A 445 22.18 -10.15 -6.45
CA GLY A 445 20.84 -9.55 -6.46
C GLY A 445 20.80 -8.28 -7.33
N THR A 446 20.27 -7.20 -6.79
CA THR A 446 20.19 -5.89 -7.47
C THR A 446 21.54 -5.35 -7.90
N PHE A 447 22.61 -5.62 -7.15
CA PHE A 447 23.95 -5.14 -7.49
C PHE A 447 24.50 -5.72 -8.80
N GLY A 448 23.92 -6.80 -9.30
CA GLY A 448 24.25 -7.38 -10.61
C GLY A 448 23.48 -6.78 -11.79
N LEU A 449 22.49 -5.92 -11.55
CA LEU A 449 21.67 -5.28 -12.58
C LEU A 449 22.31 -3.96 -13.05
N VAL A 450 23.42 -4.03 -13.77
CA VAL A 450 24.17 -2.83 -14.17
C VAL A 450 23.79 -2.30 -15.58
N ASP A 451 23.09 -3.11 -16.38
CA ASP A 451 22.64 -2.77 -17.74
C ASP A 451 21.13 -2.44 -17.79
N GLU A 452 20.53 -2.10 -16.65
CA GLU A 452 19.13 -1.69 -16.60
C GLU A 452 18.91 -0.35 -17.29
N GLU A 453 17.76 -0.24 -17.96
CA GLU A 453 17.30 1.05 -18.47
C GLU A 453 17.04 2.01 -17.29
N PRO A 454 17.63 3.24 -17.29
CA PRO A 454 17.58 4.12 -16.14
C PRO A 454 16.16 4.51 -15.70
N PHE A 455 16.00 4.85 -14.43
CA PHE A 455 14.74 5.18 -13.78
C PHE A 455 14.52 6.70 -13.62
N ASP A 456 13.29 7.13 -13.74
CA ASP A 456 12.89 8.52 -13.47
C ASP A 456 12.75 8.76 -11.95
N LEU A 457 12.37 7.73 -11.21
CA LEU A 457 12.20 7.79 -9.74
C LEU A 457 12.62 6.49 -9.08
N ILE A 458 13.41 6.61 -8.00
CA ILE A 458 13.74 5.49 -7.11
C ILE A 458 13.29 5.84 -5.70
N LEU A 459 12.47 4.96 -5.11
CA LEU A 459 12.02 5.03 -3.72
C LEU A 459 12.44 3.76 -3.02
N THR A 460 13.29 3.83 -2.00
CA THR A 460 13.85 2.60 -1.44
C THR A 460 14.40 2.76 -0.02
N ASN A 461 14.47 1.63 0.67
CA ASN A 461 15.21 1.44 1.91
C ASN A 461 16.22 0.30 1.71
N PRO A 462 17.48 0.60 1.35
CA PRO A 462 18.51 -0.41 1.13
C PRO A 462 18.81 -1.24 2.40
N PRO A 463 19.35 -2.45 2.26
CA PRO A 463 19.78 -3.23 3.42
C PRO A 463 21.00 -2.58 4.10
N TYR A 464 21.00 -2.55 5.46
CA TYR A 464 22.09 -2.05 6.30
C TYR A 464 22.89 -3.20 6.89
N VAL A 465 23.53 -4.01 6.05
CA VAL A 465 24.27 -5.18 6.51
C VAL A 465 25.75 -4.86 6.52
N THR A 466 26.34 -4.83 7.72
CA THR A 466 27.80 -4.73 7.90
C THR A 466 28.49 -6.09 7.70
N SER A 467 27.90 -7.17 8.19
CA SER A 467 28.38 -8.53 7.99
C SER A 467 28.04 -9.02 6.58
N GLY A 468 29.02 -9.41 5.79
CA GLY A 468 28.85 -9.90 4.40
C GLY A 468 29.20 -8.90 3.31
N SER A 469 29.56 -7.66 3.62
CA SER A 469 30.01 -6.69 2.63
C SER A 469 31.29 -7.16 1.90
N ALA A 470 32.19 -7.85 2.58
CA ALA A 470 33.38 -8.44 1.98
C ALA A 470 33.04 -9.54 0.98
N ALA A 471 32.09 -10.43 1.30
CA ALA A 471 31.61 -11.47 0.37
C ALA A 471 30.93 -10.86 -0.85
N LEU A 472 30.11 -9.82 -0.64
CA LEU A 472 29.46 -9.08 -1.73
C LEU A 472 30.47 -8.40 -2.65
N ARG A 473 31.50 -7.74 -2.08
CA ARG A 473 32.60 -7.14 -2.87
C ARG A 473 33.39 -8.20 -3.62
N GLN A 474 33.63 -9.37 -3.00
CA GLN A 474 34.24 -10.47 -3.73
C GLN A 474 33.39 -10.92 -4.92
N SER A 475 32.08 -11.06 -4.72
CA SER A 475 31.15 -11.38 -5.82
C SER A 475 31.12 -10.30 -6.91
N ILE A 476 31.26 -9.01 -6.56
CA ILE A 476 31.40 -7.91 -7.52
C ILE A 476 32.67 -8.11 -8.38
N ARG A 477 33.82 -8.41 -7.76
CA ARG A 477 35.08 -8.70 -8.47
C ARG A 477 34.95 -9.93 -9.38
N ASP A 478 34.39 -11.01 -8.86
CA ASP A 478 34.20 -12.26 -9.59
C ASP A 478 33.31 -12.10 -10.84
N ASN A 479 32.46 -11.08 -10.86
CA ASN A 479 31.59 -10.74 -11.98
C ASN A 479 32.11 -9.55 -12.83
N ALA A 480 33.36 -9.11 -12.61
CA ALA A 480 34.02 -7.99 -13.33
C ALA A 480 33.22 -6.68 -13.27
N LEU A 481 32.65 -6.35 -12.10
CA LEU A 481 31.88 -5.13 -11.87
C LEU A 481 32.65 -4.09 -11.04
N ASP A 482 33.96 -4.27 -10.84
CA ASP A 482 34.80 -3.38 -10.04
C ASP A 482 34.78 -1.95 -10.56
N ASP A 483 34.83 -1.76 -11.87
CA ASP A 483 34.83 -0.43 -12.50
C ASP A 483 33.50 0.29 -12.22
N TYR A 484 32.38 -0.45 -12.24
CA TYR A 484 31.05 0.11 -11.94
C TYR A 484 30.95 0.61 -10.49
N TYR A 485 31.55 -0.13 -9.54
CA TYR A 485 31.52 0.20 -8.11
C TYR A 485 32.82 0.87 -7.61
N ALA A 486 33.70 1.29 -8.48
CA ALA A 486 35.01 1.86 -8.11
C ALA A 486 34.89 3.07 -7.17
N ASN A 487 33.84 3.87 -7.33
CA ASN A 487 33.59 5.05 -6.53
C ASN A 487 32.73 4.80 -5.28
N ALA A 488 32.16 3.60 -5.11
CA ALA A 488 31.34 3.29 -3.95
C ALA A 488 32.14 3.43 -2.65
N GLY A 489 31.49 3.97 -1.63
CA GLY A 489 32.02 4.03 -0.27
C GLY A 489 32.09 2.65 0.39
N ARG A 490 32.17 2.62 1.71
CA ARG A 490 32.22 1.37 2.49
C ARG A 490 30.81 0.90 2.87
N GLY A 491 30.62 -0.41 2.98
CA GLY A 491 29.36 -1.02 3.38
C GLY A 491 28.40 -1.25 2.22
N THR A 492 27.39 -2.05 2.47
CA THR A 492 26.36 -2.41 1.50
C THR A 492 25.50 -1.20 1.09
N GLU A 493 25.26 -0.30 2.03
CA GLU A 493 24.51 0.94 1.82
C GLU A 493 25.23 1.91 0.86
N ALA A 494 26.56 1.93 0.88
CA ALA A 494 27.36 2.74 -0.06
C ALA A 494 27.34 2.15 -1.48
N LEU A 495 27.38 0.82 -1.61
CA LEU A 495 27.18 0.12 -2.88
C LEU A 495 25.76 0.39 -3.43
N ALA A 496 24.74 0.39 -2.54
CA ALA A 496 23.36 0.70 -2.93
C ALA A 496 23.24 2.15 -3.46
N MET A 497 23.87 3.12 -2.80
CA MET A 497 23.90 4.50 -3.30
C MET A 497 24.59 4.63 -4.66
N GLU A 498 25.70 3.92 -4.89
CA GLU A 498 26.36 3.89 -6.21
C GLU A 498 25.39 3.35 -7.28
N TRP A 499 24.74 2.20 -6.99
CA TRP A 499 23.77 1.63 -7.91
C TRP A 499 22.61 2.60 -8.20
N ILE A 500 22.03 3.22 -7.15
CA ILE A 500 20.91 4.16 -7.26
C ILE A 500 21.30 5.34 -8.17
N ILE A 501 22.42 6.01 -7.88
CA ILE A 501 22.86 7.17 -8.66
C ILE A 501 23.15 6.77 -10.11
N SER A 502 23.78 5.63 -10.33
CA SER A 502 24.13 5.15 -11.67
C SER A 502 22.88 4.83 -12.50
N ASN A 503 21.84 4.28 -11.89
CA ASN A 503 20.59 3.89 -12.56
C ASN A 503 19.51 4.97 -12.57
N LEU A 504 19.77 6.18 -12.06
CA LEU A 504 18.88 7.32 -12.30
C LEU A 504 19.14 7.93 -13.69
N LYS A 505 18.06 8.34 -14.35
CA LYS A 505 18.14 9.22 -15.53
C LYS A 505 18.73 10.59 -15.13
N PRO A 506 19.39 11.32 -16.04
CA PRO A 506 19.63 12.75 -15.83
C PRO A 506 18.32 13.47 -15.49
N GLY A 507 18.28 14.22 -14.38
CA GLY A 507 17.07 14.83 -13.83
C GLY A 507 16.15 13.87 -13.06
N GLY A 508 16.45 12.58 -13.02
CA GLY A 508 15.72 11.59 -12.22
C GLY A 508 15.98 11.77 -10.72
N ARG A 509 15.01 11.39 -9.89
CA ARG A 509 15.03 11.61 -8.45
C ARG A 509 15.09 10.32 -7.66
N ALA A 510 15.73 10.38 -6.50
CA ALA A 510 15.66 9.30 -5.51
C ALA A 510 15.35 9.83 -4.12
N LEU A 511 14.46 9.13 -3.41
CA LEU A 511 14.28 9.28 -1.97
C LEU A 511 14.72 7.96 -1.33
N VAL A 512 15.74 8.02 -0.52
CA VAL A 512 16.42 6.83 0.02
C VAL A 512 16.49 6.91 1.54
N VAL A 513 16.09 5.85 2.22
CA VAL A 513 16.34 5.74 3.66
C VAL A 513 17.79 5.29 3.84
N VAL A 514 18.56 6.07 4.57
CA VAL A 514 20.00 5.85 4.77
C VAL A 514 20.35 5.88 6.26
N PRO A 515 21.29 5.05 6.72
CA PRO A 515 21.75 5.07 8.11
C PRO A 515 22.76 6.20 8.36
N ASP A 516 22.95 6.57 9.62
CA ASP A 516 23.92 7.55 10.08
C ASP A 516 25.36 7.22 9.65
N GLY A 517 25.71 5.94 9.58
CA GLY A 517 27.01 5.48 9.09
C GLY A 517 27.31 5.96 7.67
N LEU A 518 26.34 5.96 6.76
CA LEU A 518 26.49 6.48 5.41
C LEU A 518 26.69 8.01 5.41
N MET A 519 25.92 8.73 6.23
CA MET A 519 25.93 10.20 6.34
C MET A 519 27.23 10.74 6.95
N ASN A 520 28.10 9.88 7.44
CA ASN A 520 29.44 10.19 7.95
C ASN A 520 30.57 9.84 6.97
N GLN A 521 30.28 9.16 5.84
CA GLN A 521 31.30 8.76 4.88
C GLN A 521 31.63 9.87 3.90
N ARG A 522 32.76 10.52 4.09
CA ARG A 522 33.21 11.65 3.24
C ARG A 522 33.22 11.28 1.75
N LYS A 523 33.72 10.10 1.39
CA LYS A 523 33.76 9.64 0.00
C LYS A 523 32.38 9.58 -0.64
N VAL A 524 31.38 9.07 0.10
CA VAL A 524 29.99 8.98 -0.38
C VAL A 524 29.36 10.37 -0.51
N ILE A 525 29.61 11.25 0.46
CA ILE A 525 29.15 12.65 0.45
C ILE A 525 29.69 13.38 -0.79
N GLU A 526 30.99 13.28 -1.04
CA GLU A 526 31.65 13.92 -2.19
C GLU A 526 31.09 13.38 -3.51
N GLN A 527 30.90 12.07 -3.62
CA GLN A 527 30.31 11.44 -4.80
C GLN A 527 28.87 11.89 -5.06
N ILE A 528 28.05 12.00 -4.01
CA ILE A 528 26.67 12.50 -4.16
C ILE A 528 26.70 13.96 -4.62
N LYS A 529 27.52 14.82 -4.02
CA LYS A 529 27.69 16.22 -4.42
C LYS A 529 28.16 16.37 -5.88
N GLU A 530 29.04 15.50 -6.33
CA GLU A 530 29.55 15.52 -7.70
C GLU A 530 28.46 15.18 -8.72
N ARG A 531 27.65 14.15 -8.45
CA ARG A 531 26.71 13.56 -9.43
C ARG A 531 25.25 13.97 -9.23
N CYS A 532 24.91 14.54 -8.08
CA CYS A 532 23.52 14.87 -7.73
C CYS A 532 23.39 16.29 -7.18
N ILE A 533 22.17 16.82 -7.28
CA ILE A 533 21.66 17.92 -6.50
C ILE A 533 21.04 17.30 -5.23
N VAL A 534 21.42 17.78 -4.07
CA VAL A 534 20.83 17.38 -2.79
C VAL A 534 19.63 18.29 -2.53
N ASP A 535 18.43 17.73 -2.55
CA ASP A 535 17.18 18.49 -2.39
C ASP A 535 16.79 18.63 -0.92
N SER A 536 16.74 17.49 -0.21
CA SER A 536 16.37 17.49 1.19
C SER A 536 17.01 16.35 1.98
N ILE A 537 17.19 16.57 3.30
CA ILE A 537 17.57 15.54 4.26
C ILE A 537 16.64 15.64 5.46
N SER A 538 15.94 14.55 5.78
CA SER A 538 15.04 14.50 6.95
C SER A 538 15.56 13.46 7.94
N ALA A 539 15.87 13.88 9.16
CA ALA A 539 16.33 12.98 10.22
C ALA A 539 15.13 12.28 10.85
N LEU A 540 15.07 10.96 10.77
CA LEU A 540 14.07 10.13 11.44
C LEU A 540 14.39 10.00 12.94
N PRO A 541 13.40 9.83 13.82
CA PRO A 541 13.66 9.61 15.24
C PRO A 541 14.39 8.28 15.48
N SER A 542 15.12 8.20 16.57
CA SER A 542 15.76 6.94 16.99
C SER A 542 14.72 5.82 17.11
N ARG A 543 15.14 4.58 16.79
CA ARG A 543 14.26 3.38 16.81
C ARG A 543 13.07 3.46 15.85
N THR A 544 13.12 4.29 14.80
CA THR A 544 12.15 4.20 13.69
C THR A 544 12.10 2.78 13.14
N PHE A 545 13.22 2.10 13.09
CA PHE A 545 13.31 0.66 12.83
C PHE A 545 13.56 -0.06 14.16
N PHE A 546 12.52 -0.68 14.73
CA PHE A 546 12.59 -1.30 16.06
C PHE A 546 13.64 -2.41 16.19
N SER A 547 14.04 -3.00 15.06
CA SER A 547 15.05 -4.06 14.99
C SER A 547 16.50 -3.55 15.02
N THR A 548 16.71 -2.23 14.94
CA THR A 548 18.04 -1.61 15.00
C THR A 548 18.01 -0.30 15.79
N PRO A 549 19.02 -0.03 16.62
CA PRO A 549 19.19 1.27 17.26
C PRO A 549 19.73 2.35 16.30
N LYS A 550 20.17 1.97 15.10
CA LYS A 550 20.75 2.91 14.13
C LYS A 550 19.79 4.05 13.82
N LYS A 551 20.30 5.27 13.88
CA LYS A 551 19.58 6.45 13.41
C LYS A 551 19.57 6.47 11.89
N THR A 552 18.46 6.88 11.31
CA THR A 552 18.26 6.89 9.87
C THR A 552 17.75 8.23 9.37
N TYR A 553 17.92 8.47 8.09
CA TYR A 553 17.54 9.70 7.41
C TYR A 553 16.83 9.37 6.11
N ILE A 554 15.92 10.23 5.68
CA ILE A 554 15.42 10.26 4.32
C ILE A 554 16.31 11.24 3.55
N LEU A 555 17.08 10.73 2.61
CA LEU A 555 17.91 11.50 1.70
C LEU A 555 17.21 11.63 0.36
N GLU A 556 16.96 12.85 -0.08
CA GLU A 556 16.40 13.15 -1.38
C GLU A 556 17.45 13.79 -2.28
N VAL A 557 17.63 13.21 -3.46
CA VAL A 557 18.58 13.68 -4.45
C VAL A 557 17.96 13.66 -5.85
N THR A 558 18.38 14.61 -6.68
CA THR A 558 18.10 14.66 -8.11
C THR A 558 19.42 14.48 -8.87
N LYS A 559 19.50 13.50 -9.78
CA LYS A 559 20.69 13.30 -10.60
C LYS A 559 20.92 14.50 -11.52
N LYS A 560 22.13 15.05 -11.55
CA LYS A 560 22.48 16.15 -12.42
C LYS A 560 22.23 15.81 -13.89
N THR A 561 21.79 16.80 -14.64
CA THR A 561 21.53 16.67 -16.09
C THR A 561 22.80 16.73 -16.91
N ASP A 562 23.81 17.39 -16.36
CA ASP A 562 25.15 17.59 -16.94
C ASP A 562 26.18 17.41 -15.82
N GLU A 563 27.34 16.82 -16.15
CA GLU A 563 28.45 16.63 -15.20
C GLU A 563 29.05 17.96 -14.70
N PHE A 564 28.91 19.05 -15.46
CA PHE A 564 29.32 20.40 -15.08
C PHE A 564 28.27 21.18 -14.28
N GLU A 565 27.09 20.64 -14.09
CA GLU A 565 26.03 21.27 -13.32
C GLU A 565 26.44 21.46 -11.87
N LYS A 566 26.44 22.71 -11.40
CA LYS A 566 26.75 23.06 -10.02
C LYS A 566 25.46 23.31 -9.26
N GLN A 567 25.35 22.74 -8.08
CA GLN A 567 24.25 23.11 -7.19
C GLN A 567 24.45 24.53 -6.69
N THR A 568 23.39 25.32 -6.78
CA THR A 568 23.29 26.68 -6.20
C THR A 568 22.09 26.77 -5.27
N THR A 569 21.15 25.86 -5.41
CA THR A 569 19.93 25.83 -4.59
C THR A 569 20.21 25.35 -3.18
N PRO A 570 19.53 25.91 -2.16
CA PRO A 570 19.67 25.47 -0.79
C PRO A 570 19.11 24.05 -0.58
N VAL A 571 19.38 23.49 0.60
CA VAL A 571 18.94 22.16 1.02
C VAL A 571 17.93 22.30 2.16
N LEU A 572 16.81 21.59 2.06
CA LEU A 572 15.86 21.48 3.16
C LEU A 572 16.35 20.44 4.17
N ALA A 573 16.61 20.87 5.39
CA ALA A 573 16.89 20.01 6.54
C ALA A 573 15.66 19.96 7.45
N TYR A 574 15.21 18.75 7.83
CA TYR A 574 14.06 18.56 8.71
C TYR A 574 14.37 17.52 9.79
N VAL A 575 13.96 17.76 11.03
CA VAL A 575 14.07 16.80 12.13
C VAL A 575 12.69 16.31 12.53
N ILE A 576 12.48 14.99 12.46
CA ILE A 576 11.23 14.33 12.80
C ILE A 576 11.37 13.80 14.23
N THR A 577 10.41 14.12 15.10
CA THR A 577 10.38 13.64 16.49
C THR A 577 9.42 12.47 16.65
N GLU A 578 8.29 12.47 15.91
CA GLU A 578 7.30 11.40 15.94
C GLU A 578 6.75 11.10 14.54
N ILE A 579 6.53 9.81 14.28
CA ILE A 579 6.11 9.30 12.97
C ILE A 579 4.63 8.87 12.91
N GLY A 580 3.82 9.25 13.91
CA GLY A 580 2.39 8.90 13.97
C GLY A 580 2.11 7.46 14.38
N GLU A 581 3.13 6.71 14.79
CA GLU A 581 3.00 5.36 15.33
C GLU A 581 4.10 5.06 16.35
N SER A 582 3.85 4.12 17.26
CA SER A 582 4.84 3.69 18.25
C SER A 582 6.05 3.06 17.57
N ARG A 583 7.23 3.29 18.16
CA ARG A 583 8.53 2.80 17.63
C ARG A 583 8.91 1.41 18.16
N ASP A 584 7.91 0.61 18.48
CA ASP A 584 8.03 -0.78 18.87
C ASP A 584 7.50 -1.73 17.78
N ALA A 585 7.57 -3.04 18.01
CA ALA A 585 7.08 -4.04 17.07
C ALA A 585 5.55 -3.99 16.83
N ARG A 586 4.79 -3.33 17.72
CA ARG A 586 3.31 -3.27 17.62
C ARG A 586 2.83 -2.20 16.67
N ARG A 587 3.62 -1.12 16.46
CA ARG A 587 3.27 0.00 15.58
C ARG A 587 1.88 0.57 15.86
N ILE A 588 1.60 0.86 17.13
CA ILE A 588 0.31 1.41 17.56
C ILE A 588 0.21 2.87 17.09
N PRO A 589 -0.87 3.29 16.45
CA PRO A 589 -1.07 4.68 16.06
C PRO A 589 -1.00 5.63 17.27
N ILE A 590 -0.26 6.73 17.11
CA ILE A 590 -0.17 7.83 18.09
C ILE A 590 -0.61 9.13 17.43
N GLN A 591 -1.11 10.07 18.24
CA GLN A 591 -1.67 11.32 17.74
C GLN A 591 -0.62 12.23 17.11
N GLN A 592 0.58 12.29 17.71
CA GLN A 592 1.66 13.13 17.19
C GLN A 592 2.28 12.52 15.95
N ASN A 593 2.29 13.28 14.86
CA ASN A 593 2.82 12.86 13.57
C ASN A 593 3.44 14.05 12.82
N ASP A 594 4.75 14.17 12.90
CA ASP A 594 5.49 15.26 12.26
C ASP A 594 5.64 15.08 10.75
N LEU A 595 5.35 13.88 10.25
CA LEU A 595 5.50 13.57 8.82
C LEU A 595 4.58 14.41 7.94
N LEU A 596 3.38 14.76 8.43
CA LEU A 596 2.45 15.63 7.70
C LEU A 596 2.97 17.07 7.58
N ASP A 597 3.67 17.55 8.61
CA ASP A 597 4.31 18.87 8.58
C ASP A 597 5.54 18.88 7.68
N LEU A 598 6.33 17.79 7.69
CA LEU A 598 7.42 17.58 6.74
C LEU A 598 6.90 17.63 5.29
N GLU A 599 5.84 16.89 4.95
CA GLU A 599 5.24 16.90 3.61
C GLU A 599 4.83 18.31 3.17
N ARG A 600 4.26 19.09 4.11
CA ARG A 600 3.89 20.48 3.85
C ARG A 600 5.12 21.36 3.61
N ALA A 601 6.11 21.31 4.49
CA ALA A 601 7.36 22.06 4.38
C ALA A 601 8.10 21.73 3.07
N HIS A 602 8.23 20.45 2.76
CA HIS A 602 8.84 19.96 1.53
C HIS A 602 8.11 20.48 0.28
N ARG A 603 6.78 20.41 0.27
CA ARG A 603 5.98 20.89 -0.88
C ARG A 603 6.20 22.37 -1.16
N TYR A 604 6.21 23.21 -0.13
CA TYR A 604 6.46 24.64 -0.29
C TYR A 604 7.89 24.93 -0.71
N PHE A 605 8.86 24.24 -0.11
CA PHE A 605 10.26 24.35 -0.46
C PHE A 605 10.50 23.97 -1.94
N MET A 606 9.94 22.87 -2.42
CA MET A 606 10.13 22.41 -3.79
C MET A 606 9.51 23.35 -4.84
N VAL A 607 8.53 24.18 -4.48
CA VAL A 607 7.94 25.21 -5.37
C VAL A 607 8.86 26.43 -5.49
N ASP A 608 9.48 26.83 -4.39
CA ASP A 608 10.37 28.01 -4.35
C ASP A 608 11.49 27.78 -3.34
N LYS A 609 12.57 27.13 -3.79
CA LYS A 609 13.69 26.74 -2.90
C LYS A 609 14.40 27.93 -2.28
N ASP A 610 14.57 29.01 -3.04
CA ASP A 610 15.31 30.17 -2.58
C ASP A 610 14.47 31.13 -1.72
N GLY A 611 13.17 31.20 -1.99
CA GLY A 611 12.25 32.08 -1.27
C GLY A 611 11.56 31.44 -0.06
N TYR A 612 11.66 30.12 0.12
CA TYR A 612 10.98 29.44 1.21
C TYR A 612 11.61 29.72 2.55
N VAL A 613 10.83 30.27 3.49
CA VAL A 613 11.22 30.48 4.88
C VAL A 613 10.37 29.58 5.77
N PRO A 614 10.96 28.56 6.43
CA PRO A 614 10.20 27.65 7.28
C PRO A 614 9.68 28.35 8.54
N SER A 615 8.41 28.12 8.85
CA SER A 615 7.80 28.53 10.14
C SER A 615 7.88 27.43 11.20
N ASP A 616 8.13 26.19 10.80
CA ASP A 616 8.26 25.05 11.69
C ASP A 616 9.68 25.01 12.28
N PRO A 617 9.86 24.99 13.62
CA PRO A 617 11.17 24.95 14.25
C PRO A 617 11.98 23.66 13.94
N ARG A 618 11.29 22.61 13.44
CA ARG A 618 11.91 21.36 12.99
C ARG A 618 12.49 21.45 11.57
N ALA A 619 12.19 22.53 10.83
CA ALA A 619 12.67 22.76 9.47
C ALA A 619 13.75 23.83 9.44
N ARG A 620 14.77 23.64 8.62
CA ARG A 620 15.78 24.65 8.27
C ARG A 620 16.07 24.59 6.77
N VAL A 621 16.26 25.76 6.17
CA VAL A 621 16.80 25.88 4.81
C VAL A 621 18.26 26.28 4.95
N ILE A 622 19.16 25.43 4.47
CA ILE A 622 20.60 25.61 4.56
C ILE A 622 21.09 26.07 3.19
N SER A 623 21.76 27.22 3.11
CA SER A 623 22.35 27.70 1.85
C SER A 623 23.31 26.66 1.29
N TRP A 624 23.47 26.62 -0.04
CA TRP A 624 24.40 25.66 -0.62
C TRP A 624 25.83 25.86 -0.10
N ASP A 625 26.30 27.10 0.04
CA ASP A 625 27.66 27.40 0.51
C ASP A 625 27.91 26.83 1.92
N ASP A 626 26.94 26.97 2.82
CA ASP A 626 27.03 26.41 4.18
C ASP A 626 26.95 24.87 4.15
N PHE A 627 26.05 24.32 3.32
CA PHE A 627 25.87 22.88 3.20
C PHE A 627 27.08 22.18 2.56
N ASP A 628 27.66 22.77 1.53
CA ASP A 628 28.83 22.23 0.84
C ASP A 628 30.04 22.13 1.77
N GLY A 629 30.15 23.02 2.74
CA GLY A 629 31.17 22.98 3.79
C GLY A 629 31.02 21.84 4.80
N LEU A 630 29.86 21.15 4.85
CA LEU A 630 29.63 20.06 5.78
C LEU A 630 30.40 18.81 5.37
N THR A 631 31.17 18.28 6.30
CA THR A 631 31.88 17.01 6.13
C THR A 631 31.05 15.79 6.56
N GLN A 632 29.94 16.02 7.25
CA GLN A 632 29.00 15.02 7.74
C GLN A 632 27.58 15.57 7.61
N TRP A 633 26.64 14.73 7.17
CA TRP A 633 25.26 15.10 6.94
C TRP A 633 24.32 14.69 8.07
N LEU A 634 24.81 14.70 9.30
CA LEU A 634 23.99 14.54 10.51
C LEU A 634 23.31 15.89 10.80
N ILE A 635 22.23 16.15 10.06
CA ILE A 635 21.63 17.49 9.95
C ILE A 635 21.07 18.02 11.28
N GLU A 636 20.71 17.18 12.24
CA GLU A 636 20.28 17.60 13.57
C GLU A 636 21.34 18.40 14.33
N ARG A 637 22.59 18.32 13.91
CA ARG A 637 23.69 19.15 14.46
C ARG A 637 23.60 20.62 14.05
N GLN A 638 22.77 20.92 13.05
CA GLN A 638 22.48 22.31 12.67
C GLN A 638 21.58 23.03 13.66
N TRP A 639 20.93 22.29 14.57
CA TRP A 639 20.18 22.84 15.68
C TRP A 639 21.06 23.04 16.90
N SER A 640 20.88 24.19 17.61
CA SER A 640 21.57 24.45 18.87
C SER A 640 21.23 23.37 19.91
N VAL A 641 22.05 23.25 20.96
CA VAL A 641 21.74 22.29 22.05
C VAL A 641 20.40 22.63 22.70
N GLU A 642 20.06 23.90 22.78
CA GLU A 642 18.83 24.40 23.39
C GLU A 642 17.62 24.06 22.51
N ASP A 643 17.70 24.28 21.19
CA ASP A 643 16.67 23.86 20.23
C ASP A 643 16.45 22.35 20.28
N ARG A 644 17.55 21.57 20.32
CA ARG A 644 17.45 20.11 20.40
C ARG A 644 16.79 19.61 21.69
N LYS A 645 17.02 20.31 22.82
CA LYS A 645 16.30 20.03 24.08
C LYS A 645 14.80 20.33 23.93
N THR A 646 14.48 21.52 23.41
CA THR A 646 13.09 21.95 23.21
C THR A 646 12.32 21.02 22.28
N LEU A 647 12.98 20.47 21.25
CA LEU A 647 12.42 19.53 20.30
C LEU A 647 12.48 18.06 20.77
N ASN A 648 12.93 17.79 22.00
CA ASN A 648 13.11 16.43 22.53
C ASN A 648 14.00 15.53 21.64
N LEU A 649 14.99 16.12 20.96
CA LEU A 649 15.93 15.39 20.11
C LEU A 649 17.13 14.84 20.87
N LEU A 650 17.35 15.29 22.08
CA LEU A 650 18.38 14.74 22.96
C LEU A 650 17.75 13.55 23.68
N GLU A 651 18.25 12.38 23.41
CA GLU A 651 17.89 11.21 24.20
C GLU A 651 18.24 11.51 25.66
N GLU A 652 17.26 11.40 26.57
CA GLU A 652 17.57 11.22 27.97
C GLU A 652 18.55 10.04 28.03
N ARG A 653 19.64 10.20 28.76
CA ARG A 653 20.57 9.08 28.99
C ARG A 653 19.79 8.00 29.71
N SER A 654 19.10 7.15 28.94
CA SER A 654 18.55 5.90 29.45
C SER A 654 19.73 5.09 30.00
N GLU A 655 19.52 4.47 31.14
CA GLU A 655 20.44 3.46 31.65
C GLU A 655 20.82 2.56 30.49
N VAL A 656 22.13 2.42 30.26
CA VAL A 656 22.65 1.68 29.12
C VAL A 656 22.15 0.25 29.29
N ASP A 657 21.29 -0.20 28.42
CA ASP A 657 20.98 -1.62 28.29
C ASP A 657 22.31 -2.32 28.01
N GLU A 658 22.79 -3.04 29.02
CA GLU A 658 24.12 -3.67 29.02
C GLU A 658 24.27 -4.65 27.86
N GLU A 659 23.18 -5.30 27.47
CA GLU A 659 23.13 -6.23 26.35
C GLU A 659 23.18 -5.49 25.01
N GLY A 660 22.45 -4.39 24.84
CA GLY A 660 22.51 -3.52 23.67
C GLY A 660 23.87 -2.83 23.52
N PHE A 661 24.51 -2.44 24.63
CA PHE A 661 25.86 -1.89 24.63
C PHE A 661 26.90 -2.92 24.20
N LEU A 662 26.82 -4.15 24.71
CA LEU A 662 27.70 -5.26 24.33
C LEU A 662 27.52 -5.66 22.86
N GLN A 663 26.29 -5.65 22.35
CA GLN A 663 26.02 -5.85 20.92
C GLN A 663 26.64 -4.74 20.06
N MET A 664 26.49 -3.49 20.46
CA MET A 664 27.07 -2.35 19.76
C MET A 664 28.61 -2.42 19.77
N VAL A 665 29.22 -2.76 20.90
CA VAL A 665 30.68 -2.94 21.04
C VAL A 665 31.17 -4.10 20.18
N SER A 666 30.43 -5.24 20.18
CA SER A 666 30.78 -6.41 19.35
C SER A 666 30.71 -6.09 17.88
N SER A 667 29.62 -5.43 17.42
CA SER A 667 29.48 -4.98 16.03
C SER A 667 30.61 -4.01 15.64
N THR A 668 30.95 -3.06 16.51
CA THR A 668 32.05 -2.10 16.26
C THR A 668 33.42 -2.80 16.19
N LEU A 669 33.62 -3.84 17.02
CA LEU A 669 34.86 -4.63 16.98
C LEU A 669 34.96 -5.48 15.71
N GLU A 670 33.87 -6.05 15.24
CA GLU A 670 33.80 -6.76 13.97
C GLU A 670 34.12 -5.82 12.81
N ASP A 671 33.52 -4.64 12.78
CA ASP A 671 33.77 -3.59 11.78
C ASP A 671 35.26 -3.15 11.79
N LEU A 672 35.85 -3.01 12.97
CA LEU A 672 37.26 -2.65 13.12
C LEU A 672 38.19 -3.79 12.71
N GLN A 673 37.86 -5.03 12.96
CA GLN A 673 38.62 -6.19 12.54
C GLN A 673 38.58 -6.37 11.02
N GLU A 674 37.41 -6.18 10.42
CA GLU A 674 37.26 -6.17 8.96
C GLU A 674 38.11 -5.05 8.34
N TYR A 675 38.05 -3.84 8.90
CA TYR A 675 38.86 -2.70 8.48
C TYR A 675 40.37 -3.00 8.55
N ILE A 676 40.86 -3.59 9.64
CA ILE A 676 42.27 -3.95 9.79
C ILE A 676 42.67 -5.00 8.77
N SER A 677 41.80 -5.96 8.44
CA SER A 677 42.07 -6.98 7.43
C SER A 677 42.10 -6.40 6.02
N GLU A 678 41.22 -5.44 5.70
CA GLU A 678 41.21 -4.73 4.43
C GLU A 678 42.48 -3.91 4.25
N VAL A 679 42.90 -3.12 5.25
CA VAL A 679 44.12 -2.34 5.21
C VAL A 679 45.39 -3.23 5.07
N ARG A 680 45.41 -4.41 5.69
CA ARG A 680 46.51 -5.36 5.54
C ARG A 680 46.55 -5.99 4.15
N ASN A 681 45.42 -6.22 3.53
CA ASN A 681 45.33 -6.78 2.18
C ASN A 681 45.62 -5.73 1.10
N GLU A 682 45.42 -4.43 1.39
CA GLU A 682 45.84 -3.33 0.50
C GLU A 682 47.35 -3.04 0.56
N GLN A 683 48.05 -3.48 1.60
CA GLN A 683 49.49 -3.29 1.78
C GLN A 683 50.33 -4.52 1.37
N ALA A 684 49.70 -5.64 1.05
CA ALA A 684 50.32 -6.87 0.56
C ALA A 684 50.12 -7.00 -0.97
#